data_3139b2a52abaee07a5e0677d19b0bb21
#
_entry.id   3139b2a52abaee07a5e0677d19b0bb21
#
_cell.length_a   1.000
_cell.length_b   1.000
_cell.length_c   1.000
_cell.angle_alpha   90.00
_cell.angle_beta   90.00
_cell.angle_gamma   90.00
#
_symmetry.space_group_name_H-M   'P 1'
#
loop_
_entity.id
_entity.type
_entity.pdbx_description
1 polymer ?
#
loop_
_entity_poly.entity_id
_entity_poly.type
_entity_poly.pdbx_seq_one_letter_code
_entity_poly.pdbx_strand_id
1 'polypeptide(L)'
;MYRFNGMFVRIEDYVNRVPAKSYASVEVSEKKLNAEPRAGQVWELLGNVDEKAVNHRGYELTQYSFTQPDAVMVLPETVEEFIQFVSREPDFEGIGEIKARRVFEAFGVKLFELLETGETKEISDLFTPQLASKLAEGYRKYENLNDALYFAKMGIPPLVQQKLFKYHKSEAVQQIKQNPYLLQHFGVSFKDTDTLATEAFKIDLYDPRRMNAIVEKAMHQHCKEGHTVAQIDELWHLVMEACEDDESLAEECLVNAHSSLAIYYNDKTQQIHHTGLYIMESVIAKRMNYLANLGNGWRSGADEAYKNAVAQFKFPLTEKQNEAIIRSLEHHVFILTGGAGTGKTTVMKAIVDSYMALDFKVYGVALSGRAAKRLHESILVETQTIHRFLMLNDADINSHESMLLVIDEASMVDVPSLYKLVMKLPKSTRIIFVGDDEQLPPIGAGLVLSELIQYGDLPRTHLDVVRRQKVETGIPDYADDIRNSRVPKELNYKNVFFTETSRANIVNDIVDLYLKLKASTDVQVISPTRKIASEVNQLCQAIANPYGKKLLLISPEGRVEDIGLRLGDPIIFTRNNYEIDIQNGTLGKIIELHDKENKSILARAKIDTGRIVEIKLDILDDIELAYAITLHKAQGSQFPTVIAPIIDHRLIDKSWIYTANTRASENMYWLGSEQAFAKAITSPTKVSRRKVYLTKLLRESTSR
;
A
#
# COMPACT_ATOMS: atom_id res chain seq x y z
N MET A 1 12.08 19.46 4.79
CA MET A 1 11.62 20.57 5.65
C MET A 1 11.88 21.85 4.89
N TYR A 2 10.86 22.67 4.67
CA TYR A 2 11.01 23.96 4.00
C TYR A 2 11.17 25.07 5.05
N ARG A 3 12.00 26.02 4.75
CA ARG A 3 12.12 27.26 5.51
C ARG A 3 11.99 28.43 4.54
N PHE A 4 11.00 29.27 4.77
CA PHE A 4 10.78 30.46 3.96
C PHE A 4 10.48 31.67 4.84
N ASN A 5 10.73 32.84 4.30
CA ASN A 5 10.55 34.11 5.00
C ASN A 5 9.63 34.99 4.18
N GLY A 6 8.80 35.75 4.87
CA GLY A 6 7.86 36.66 4.23
C GLY A 6 7.46 37.83 5.11
N MET A 7 6.81 38.82 4.50
CA MET A 7 6.20 39.93 5.19
C MET A 7 4.71 39.69 5.37
N PHE A 8 4.18 39.87 6.56
CA PHE A 8 2.74 39.75 6.85
C PHE A 8 1.94 40.83 6.13
N VAL A 9 0.95 40.40 5.37
CA VAL A 9 0.01 41.27 4.66
C VAL A 9 -1.31 41.39 5.43
N ARG A 10 -1.75 40.32 6.11
CA ARG A 10 -2.99 40.28 6.90
C ARG A 10 -2.79 39.65 8.27
N ILE A 11 -3.65 40.07 9.21
CA ILE A 11 -3.82 39.44 10.50
C ILE A 11 -5.32 39.33 10.75
N GLU A 12 -5.86 38.13 10.72
CA GLU A 12 -7.17 37.82 11.27
C GLU A 12 -7.00 36.90 12.50
N ASP A 13 -7.61 37.35 13.59
CA ASP A 13 -7.88 36.70 14.88
C ASP A 13 -7.12 35.40 15.23
N TYR A 14 -5.89 35.53 15.76
CA TYR A 14 -5.24 34.45 16.51
C TYR A 14 -4.67 34.98 17.85
N VAL A 15 -4.47 34.05 18.78
CA VAL A 15 -4.14 34.27 20.20
C VAL A 15 -2.91 35.20 20.43
N ASN A 16 -1.99 35.26 19.44
CA ASN A 16 -0.87 36.16 19.41
C ASN A 16 -0.93 37.02 18.14
N ARG A 17 -1.33 38.28 18.29
CA ARG A 17 -1.42 39.25 17.18
C ARG A 17 -0.03 39.64 16.68
N VAL A 18 0.32 39.23 15.49
CA VAL A 18 1.52 39.71 14.79
C VAL A 18 1.18 41.01 14.06
N PRO A 19 1.88 42.11 14.27
CA PRO A 19 1.56 43.40 13.63
C PRO A 19 1.68 43.33 12.10
N ALA A 20 0.77 43.99 11.39
CA ALA A 20 0.82 44.05 9.91
C ALA A 20 2.19 44.61 9.46
N LYS A 21 2.70 44.10 8.32
CA LYS A 21 4.04 44.40 7.78
C LYS A 21 5.22 43.89 8.62
N SER A 22 4.98 42.99 9.58
CA SER A 22 6.04 42.28 10.29
C SER A 22 6.67 41.20 9.44
N TYR A 23 7.94 40.90 9.72
CA TYR A 23 8.70 39.87 8.99
C TYR A 23 8.65 38.55 9.76
N ALA A 24 8.28 37.47 9.08
CA ALA A 24 8.24 36.15 9.69
C ALA A 24 9.16 35.15 9.00
N SER A 25 9.68 34.23 9.80
CA SER A 25 10.37 33.03 9.37
C SER A 25 9.49 31.81 9.64
N VAL A 26 9.29 30.95 8.65
CA VAL A 26 8.45 29.76 8.74
C VAL A 26 9.31 28.53 8.48
N GLU A 27 9.26 27.57 9.40
CA GLU A 27 9.90 26.28 9.27
C GLU A 27 8.83 25.19 9.32
N VAL A 28 8.61 24.48 8.20
CA VAL A 28 7.50 23.55 8.04
C VAL A 28 7.89 22.33 7.23
N SER A 29 7.32 21.15 7.58
CA SER A 29 7.50 19.93 6.80
C SER A 29 6.78 20.03 5.45
N GLU A 30 7.42 19.52 4.38
CA GLU A 30 6.81 19.43 3.05
C GLU A 30 5.43 18.75 3.05
N LYS A 31 5.25 17.76 3.92
CA LYS A 31 3.98 17.04 4.10
C LYS A 31 2.82 17.91 4.62
N LYS A 32 3.14 19.10 5.15
CA LYS A 32 2.16 20.06 5.66
C LYS A 32 1.88 21.22 4.69
N LEU A 33 2.52 21.23 3.53
CA LEU A 33 2.35 22.25 2.50
C LEU A 33 1.40 21.78 1.41
N ASN A 34 0.54 22.67 0.93
CA ASN A 34 -0.32 22.43 -0.24
C ASN A 34 0.35 22.86 -1.57
N ALA A 35 1.45 23.61 -1.50
CA ALA A 35 2.26 24.04 -2.63
C ALA A 35 3.74 24.18 -2.23
N GLU A 36 4.65 24.24 -3.20
CA GLU A 36 6.05 24.56 -2.96
C GLU A 36 6.20 26.06 -2.71
N PRO A 37 6.81 26.52 -1.59
CA PRO A 37 6.94 27.94 -1.31
C PRO A 37 7.83 28.68 -2.32
N ARG A 38 7.30 29.72 -2.94
CA ARG A 38 7.98 30.58 -3.90
C ARG A 38 7.74 32.05 -3.64
N ALA A 39 8.61 32.89 -4.17
CA ALA A 39 8.47 34.34 -4.07
C ALA A 39 7.21 34.81 -4.81
N GLY A 40 6.42 35.68 -4.19
CA GLY A 40 5.18 36.22 -4.75
C GLY A 40 3.92 35.50 -4.30
N GLN A 41 4.03 34.31 -3.71
CA GLN A 41 2.89 33.59 -3.16
C GLN A 41 2.41 34.20 -1.85
N VAL A 42 1.12 34.06 -1.57
CA VAL A 42 0.47 34.43 -0.31
C VAL A 42 0.21 33.17 0.51
N TRP A 43 0.58 33.19 1.78
CA TRP A 43 0.46 32.04 2.68
C TRP A 43 -0.29 32.40 3.95
N GLU A 44 -1.30 31.63 4.31
CA GLU A 44 -1.91 31.65 5.64
C GLU A 44 -1.20 30.64 6.54
N LEU A 45 -0.88 31.06 7.77
CA LEU A 45 -0.16 30.29 8.77
C LEU A 45 -1.01 30.13 10.02
N LEU A 46 -1.19 28.90 10.46
CA LEU A 46 -1.94 28.51 11.66
C LEU A 46 -1.01 27.82 12.64
N GLY A 47 -0.73 28.42 13.79
CA GLY A 47 0.15 27.82 14.79
C GLY A 47 0.72 28.81 15.78
N ASN A 48 1.54 28.31 16.68
CA ASN A 48 2.21 29.15 17.67
C ASN A 48 3.31 29.97 17.02
N VAL A 49 3.45 31.22 17.49
CA VAL A 49 4.48 32.16 17.04
C VAL A 49 5.42 32.49 18.19
N ASP A 50 6.70 32.37 17.92
CA ASP A 50 7.77 32.83 18.83
C ASP A 50 8.28 34.20 18.39
N GLU A 51 8.40 35.12 19.33
CA GLU A 51 8.91 36.48 19.12
C GLU A 51 10.35 36.60 19.61
N LYS A 52 11.23 37.14 18.76
CA LYS A 52 12.61 37.44 19.11
C LYS A 52 13.01 38.84 18.66
N ALA A 53 13.59 39.63 19.56
CA ALA A 53 14.26 40.86 19.18
C ALA A 53 15.57 40.55 18.45
N VAL A 54 15.71 41.04 17.22
CA VAL A 54 16.89 40.85 16.37
C VAL A 54 17.44 42.22 15.99
N ASN A 55 18.74 42.44 16.22
CA ASN A 55 19.39 43.67 15.78
C ASN A 55 19.85 43.53 14.31
N HIS A 56 19.21 44.27 13.43
CA HIS A 56 19.61 44.30 12.03
C HIS A 56 20.14 45.69 11.66
N ARG A 57 21.43 45.78 11.39
CA ARG A 57 22.13 47.05 11.02
C ARG A 57 21.90 48.22 11.98
N GLY A 58 21.85 47.93 13.27
CA GLY A 58 21.66 48.96 14.32
C GLY A 58 20.20 49.31 14.67
N TYR A 59 19.24 48.64 14.01
CA TYR A 59 17.82 48.77 14.35
C TYR A 59 17.34 47.51 15.06
N GLU A 60 16.63 47.66 16.15
CA GLU A 60 15.97 46.58 16.86
C GLU A 60 14.65 46.25 16.16
N LEU A 61 14.57 45.04 15.59
CA LEU A 61 13.40 44.54 14.88
C LEU A 61 12.87 43.30 15.60
N THR A 62 11.57 43.18 15.70
CA THR A 62 10.92 41.95 16.20
C THR A 62 10.81 40.99 15.04
N GLN A 63 11.46 39.84 15.18
CA GLN A 63 11.31 38.72 14.23
C GLN A 63 10.33 37.72 14.81
N TYR A 64 9.36 37.32 14.00
CA TYR A 64 8.39 36.27 14.30
C TYR A 64 8.84 34.98 13.69
N SER A 65 8.76 33.86 14.44
CA SER A 65 9.16 32.55 13.96
C SER A 65 8.03 31.56 14.20
N PHE A 66 7.64 30.84 13.14
CA PHE A 66 6.66 29.75 13.17
C PHE A 66 7.39 28.43 12.97
N THR A 67 7.24 27.51 13.93
CA THR A 67 7.82 26.16 13.85
C THR A 67 6.70 25.16 13.65
N GLN A 68 6.74 24.45 12.52
CA GLN A 68 5.73 23.45 12.12
C GLN A 68 4.27 23.96 12.12
N PRO A 69 3.98 25.19 11.66
CA PRO A 69 2.61 25.65 11.51
C PRO A 69 1.86 24.84 10.47
N ASP A 70 0.55 24.91 10.49
CA ASP A 70 -0.23 24.58 9.31
C ASP A 70 -0.11 25.77 8.35
N ALA A 71 0.47 25.53 7.20
CA ALA A 71 0.77 26.56 6.21
C ALA A 71 0.03 26.24 4.90
N VAL A 72 -0.82 27.15 4.46
CA VAL A 72 -1.64 27.00 3.27
C VAL A 72 -1.41 28.17 2.33
N MET A 73 -0.97 27.89 1.11
CA MET A 73 -0.95 28.89 0.05
C MET A 73 -2.37 29.25 -0.34
N VAL A 74 -2.66 30.54 -0.47
CA VAL A 74 -3.97 31.09 -0.84
C VAL A 74 -3.87 31.93 -2.09
N LEU A 75 -5.00 32.09 -2.78
CA LEU A 75 -5.05 32.98 -3.92
C LEU A 75 -5.00 34.45 -3.46
N PRO A 76 -4.36 35.33 -4.29
CA PRO A 76 -4.33 36.75 -4.02
C PRO A 76 -5.75 37.35 -4.00
N GLU A 77 -6.02 38.21 -3.04
CA GLU A 77 -7.30 38.94 -2.93
C GLU A 77 -7.15 40.44 -3.19
N THR A 78 -5.91 40.94 -3.09
CA THR A 78 -5.61 42.37 -3.34
C THR A 78 -4.86 42.55 -4.66
N VAL A 79 -4.91 43.76 -5.22
CA VAL A 79 -4.19 44.15 -6.45
C VAL A 79 -2.69 43.84 -6.35
N GLU A 80 -2.09 44.24 -5.23
CA GLU A 80 -0.65 44.09 -4.99
C GLU A 80 -0.27 42.61 -4.88
N GLU A 81 -1.06 41.81 -4.19
CA GLU A 81 -0.85 40.36 -4.07
C GLU A 81 -0.96 39.68 -5.45
N PHE A 82 -1.99 40.02 -6.23
CA PHE A 82 -2.18 39.49 -7.58
C PHE A 82 -0.99 39.83 -8.50
N ILE A 83 -0.54 41.07 -8.48
CA ILE A 83 0.60 41.51 -9.28
C ILE A 83 1.87 40.74 -8.88
N GLN A 84 2.14 40.62 -7.59
CA GLN A 84 3.32 39.89 -7.10
C GLN A 84 3.24 38.40 -7.45
N PHE A 85 2.08 37.80 -7.31
CA PHE A 85 1.85 36.39 -7.63
C PHE A 85 2.07 36.11 -9.11
N VAL A 86 1.31 36.77 -9.98
CA VAL A 86 1.35 36.52 -11.43
C VAL A 86 2.71 36.89 -12.05
N SER A 87 3.39 37.90 -11.53
CA SER A 87 4.67 38.32 -12.08
C SER A 87 5.85 37.43 -11.70
N ARG A 88 5.72 36.60 -10.66
CA ARG A 88 6.84 35.80 -10.10
C ARG A 88 6.64 34.30 -10.23
N GLU A 89 5.41 33.83 -10.39
CA GLU A 89 5.14 32.41 -10.58
C GLU A 89 5.48 31.96 -12.00
N PRO A 90 6.23 30.85 -12.16
CA PRO A 90 6.64 30.34 -13.48
C PRO A 90 5.45 29.99 -14.40
N ASP A 91 4.31 29.64 -13.82
CA ASP A 91 3.10 29.30 -14.58
C ASP A 91 2.55 30.49 -15.39
N PHE A 92 2.95 31.71 -15.07
CA PHE A 92 2.57 32.95 -15.76
C PHE A 92 3.74 33.59 -16.53
N GLU A 93 4.72 32.82 -16.96
CA GLU A 93 5.88 33.31 -17.72
C GLU A 93 5.45 34.17 -18.89
N GLY A 94 6.04 35.38 -18.96
CA GLY A 94 5.71 36.42 -19.97
C GLY A 94 4.72 37.47 -19.48
N ILE A 95 4.19 37.33 -18.25
CA ILE A 95 3.31 38.32 -17.61
C ILE A 95 4.05 38.93 -16.42
N GLY A 96 4.80 40.02 -16.69
CA GLY A 96 5.46 40.79 -15.64
C GLY A 96 4.52 41.79 -14.95
N GLU A 97 5.03 42.47 -13.91
CA GLU A 97 4.27 43.39 -13.05
C GLU A 97 3.42 44.42 -13.81
N ILE A 98 3.96 44.98 -14.91
CA ILE A 98 3.25 45.99 -15.73
C ILE A 98 2.01 45.39 -16.40
N LYS A 99 2.13 44.18 -16.96
CA LYS A 99 1.01 43.49 -17.60
C LYS A 99 -0.01 43.00 -16.57
N ALA A 100 0.43 42.43 -15.45
CA ALA A 100 -0.43 42.00 -14.36
C ALA A 100 -1.25 43.18 -13.80
N ARG A 101 -0.62 44.33 -13.57
CA ARG A 101 -1.30 45.56 -13.14
C ARG A 101 -2.35 46.01 -14.16
N ARG A 102 -1.99 46.05 -15.42
CA ARG A 102 -2.84 46.53 -16.52
C ARG A 102 -4.11 45.68 -16.69
N VAL A 103 -4.02 44.36 -16.57
CA VAL A 103 -5.17 43.49 -16.67
C VAL A 103 -6.06 43.63 -15.42
N PHE A 104 -5.48 43.78 -14.23
CA PHE A 104 -6.24 43.98 -13.03
C PHE A 104 -6.98 45.33 -13.01
N GLU A 105 -6.33 46.39 -13.47
CA GLU A 105 -6.94 47.73 -13.59
C GLU A 105 -8.09 47.75 -14.60
N ALA A 106 -8.03 46.93 -15.65
CA ALA A 106 -9.09 46.86 -16.67
C ALA A 106 -10.34 46.09 -16.19
N PHE A 107 -10.17 45.03 -15.42
CA PHE A 107 -11.26 44.12 -15.05
C PHE A 107 -11.61 44.12 -13.57
N GLY A 108 -10.70 44.61 -12.69
CA GLY A 108 -10.90 44.56 -11.26
C GLY A 108 -11.18 43.16 -10.74
N VAL A 109 -12.12 43.04 -9.81
CA VAL A 109 -12.54 41.72 -9.23
C VAL A 109 -13.18 40.79 -10.27
N LYS A 110 -13.77 41.32 -11.38
CA LYS A 110 -14.32 40.51 -12.47
C LYS A 110 -13.24 39.66 -13.14
N LEU A 111 -11.99 40.05 -13.04
CA LEU A 111 -10.85 39.28 -13.57
C LEU A 111 -10.83 37.86 -13.01
N PHE A 112 -11.06 37.68 -11.72
CA PHE A 112 -11.02 36.35 -11.08
C PHE A 112 -12.11 35.44 -11.65
N GLU A 113 -13.32 35.95 -11.84
CA GLU A 113 -14.41 35.22 -12.46
C GLU A 113 -14.09 34.79 -13.90
N LEU A 114 -13.52 35.70 -14.72
CA LEU A 114 -13.06 35.40 -16.08
C LEU A 114 -11.95 34.34 -16.12
N LEU A 115 -11.05 34.36 -15.15
CA LEU A 115 -9.96 33.38 -15.06
C LEU A 115 -10.46 31.99 -14.63
N GLU A 116 -11.43 31.94 -13.69
CA GLU A 116 -12.06 30.71 -13.22
C GLU A 116 -12.88 30.05 -14.33
N THR A 117 -13.73 30.82 -15.04
CA THR A 117 -14.54 30.32 -16.15
C THR A 117 -13.74 30.01 -17.41
N GLY A 118 -12.54 30.60 -17.53
CA GLY A 118 -11.69 30.48 -18.71
C GLY A 118 -12.16 31.30 -19.90
N GLU A 119 -13.02 32.28 -19.66
CA GLU A 119 -13.49 33.22 -20.70
C GLU A 119 -12.39 34.24 -21.08
N THR A 120 -11.42 33.80 -21.87
CA THR A 120 -10.26 34.61 -22.25
C THR A 120 -10.52 35.65 -23.32
N LYS A 121 -11.70 35.66 -23.94
CA LYS A 121 -12.01 36.56 -25.07
C LYS A 121 -11.89 38.03 -24.70
N GLU A 122 -12.48 38.44 -23.57
CA GLU A 122 -12.39 39.83 -23.08
C GLU A 122 -10.94 40.20 -22.72
N ILE A 123 -10.17 39.26 -22.15
CA ILE A 123 -8.76 39.44 -21.78
C ILE A 123 -7.88 39.55 -23.06
N SER A 124 -8.28 38.88 -24.14
CA SER A 124 -7.56 38.91 -25.41
C SER A 124 -7.59 40.29 -26.13
N ASP A 125 -8.51 41.14 -25.74
CA ASP A 125 -8.56 42.51 -26.25
C ASP A 125 -7.41 43.38 -25.68
N LEU A 126 -6.86 43.01 -24.52
CA LEU A 126 -5.70 43.67 -23.89
C LEU A 126 -4.38 42.93 -24.14
N PHE A 127 -4.43 41.64 -24.37
CA PHE A 127 -3.29 40.76 -24.60
C PHE A 127 -3.43 39.97 -25.90
N THR A 128 -2.36 39.35 -26.33
CA THR A 128 -2.46 38.33 -27.38
C THR A 128 -3.30 37.13 -26.86
N PRO A 129 -4.07 36.45 -27.71
CA PRO A 129 -4.85 35.27 -27.31
C PRO A 129 -4.01 34.22 -26.58
N GLN A 130 -2.76 34.04 -26.97
CA GLN A 130 -1.82 33.12 -26.32
C GLN A 130 -1.50 33.51 -24.88
N LEU A 131 -1.34 34.81 -24.61
CA LEU A 131 -1.02 35.33 -23.28
C LEU A 131 -2.25 35.27 -22.36
N ALA A 132 -3.43 35.56 -22.91
CA ALA A 132 -4.69 35.47 -22.22
C ALA A 132 -5.02 33.98 -21.83
N SER A 133 -4.80 33.03 -22.74
CA SER A 133 -4.91 31.60 -22.46
C SER A 133 -3.95 31.15 -21.36
N LYS A 134 -2.70 31.58 -21.45
CA LYS A 134 -1.66 31.25 -20.45
C LYS A 134 -1.98 31.80 -19.06
N LEU A 135 -2.55 33.01 -18.97
CA LEU A 135 -3.01 33.60 -17.72
C LEU A 135 -4.15 32.78 -17.11
N ALA A 136 -5.14 32.39 -17.91
CA ALA A 136 -6.26 31.58 -17.44
C ALA A 136 -5.84 30.14 -17.09
N GLU A 137 -5.00 29.51 -17.89
CA GLU A 137 -4.48 28.16 -17.61
C GLU A 137 -3.61 28.14 -16.36
N GLY A 138 -2.74 29.13 -16.20
CA GLY A 138 -1.92 29.28 -14.99
C GLY A 138 -2.81 29.46 -13.76
N TYR A 139 -3.80 30.34 -13.81
CA TYR A 139 -4.70 30.60 -12.67
C TYR A 139 -5.53 29.37 -12.27
N ARG A 140 -6.04 28.62 -13.24
CA ARG A 140 -6.82 27.37 -12.99
C ARG A 140 -6.02 26.28 -12.25
N LYS A 141 -4.70 26.27 -12.35
CA LYS A 141 -3.87 25.32 -11.57
C LYS A 141 -3.99 25.55 -10.06
N TYR A 142 -4.40 26.74 -9.66
CA TYR A 142 -4.55 27.15 -8.27
C TYR A 142 -6.00 27.21 -7.81
N GLU A 143 -6.96 26.76 -8.64
CA GLU A 143 -8.42 26.78 -8.37
C GLU A 143 -8.80 26.12 -7.02
N ASN A 144 -8.06 25.08 -6.64
CA ASN A 144 -8.34 24.34 -5.41
C ASN A 144 -7.72 24.98 -4.14
N LEU A 145 -7.07 26.14 -4.22
CA LEU A 145 -6.40 26.73 -3.04
C LEU A 145 -7.39 27.27 -2.00
N ASN A 146 -8.49 27.89 -2.43
CA ASN A 146 -9.54 28.35 -1.52
C ASN A 146 -10.22 27.18 -0.80
N ASP A 147 -10.42 26.07 -1.51
CA ASP A 147 -10.96 24.82 -0.96
C ASP A 147 -9.96 24.20 0.04
N ALA A 148 -8.67 24.24 -0.25
CA ALA A 148 -7.63 23.79 0.67
C ALA A 148 -7.61 24.60 1.96
N LEU A 149 -7.77 25.92 1.87
CA LEU A 149 -7.91 26.79 3.03
C LEU A 149 -9.15 26.46 3.87
N TYR A 150 -10.30 26.24 3.20
CA TYR A 150 -11.52 25.82 3.86
C TYR A 150 -11.31 24.53 4.66
N PHE A 151 -10.65 23.53 4.07
CA PHE A 151 -10.33 22.27 4.74
C PHE A 151 -9.31 22.44 5.88
N ALA A 152 -8.32 23.31 5.72
CA ALA A 152 -7.34 23.61 6.76
C ALA A 152 -7.99 24.26 7.98
N LYS A 153 -8.90 25.23 7.78
CA LYS A 153 -9.68 25.85 8.85
C LYS A 153 -10.56 24.85 9.61
N MET A 154 -10.92 23.75 8.97
CA MET A 154 -11.64 22.63 9.60
C MET A 154 -10.71 21.58 10.23
N GLY A 155 -9.39 21.80 10.24
CA GLY A 155 -8.43 20.86 10.79
C GLY A 155 -8.22 19.59 9.96
N ILE A 156 -8.65 19.58 8.69
CA ILE A 156 -8.46 18.43 7.79
C ILE A 156 -7.00 18.38 7.31
N PRO A 157 -6.25 17.29 7.59
CA PRO A 157 -4.83 17.20 7.25
C PRO A 157 -4.54 17.35 5.74
N PRO A 158 -3.44 18.01 5.32
CA PRO A 158 -3.10 18.24 3.91
C PRO A 158 -3.08 16.97 3.05
N LEU A 159 -2.61 15.85 3.59
CA LEU A 159 -2.62 14.57 2.89
C LEU A 159 -4.04 14.06 2.58
N VAL A 160 -5.00 14.36 3.46
CA VAL A 160 -6.43 14.04 3.24
C VAL A 160 -7.02 14.97 2.19
N GLN A 161 -6.69 16.27 2.25
CA GLN A 161 -7.09 17.27 1.25
C GLN A 161 -6.64 16.87 -0.16
N GLN A 162 -5.37 16.47 -0.34
CA GLN A 162 -4.84 15.99 -1.63
C GLN A 162 -5.66 14.80 -2.18
N LYS A 163 -6.05 13.84 -1.31
CA LYS A 163 -6.87 12.71 -1.71
C LYS A 163 -8.28 13.15 -2.10
N LEU A 164 -8.88 14.08 -1.35
CA LEU A 164 -10.21 14.64 -1.65
C LEU A 164 -10.22 15.33 -3.01
N PHE A 165 -9.25 16.20 -3.29
CA PHE A 165 -9.12 16.87 -4.59
C PHE A 165 -8.85 15.90 -5.75
N LYS A 166 -8.03 14.88 -5.50
CA LYS A 166 -7.79 13.84 -6.52
C LYS A 166 -9.06 13.08 -6.90
N TYR A 167 -9.95 12.81 -5.94
CA TYR A 167 -11.15 12.01 -6.13
C TYR A 167 -12.36 12.85 -6.55
N HIS A 168 -12.64 13.93 -5.82
CA HIS A 168 -13.83 14.78 -6.01
C HIS A 168 -13.58 16.03 -6.85
N LYS A 169 -12.31 16.33 -7.17
CA LYS A 169 -11.92 17.52 -7.95
C LYS A 169 -12.48 18.81 -7.32
N SER A 170 -13.07 19.68 -8.14
CA SER A 170 -13.72 20.93 -7.72
C SER A 170 -14.96 20.76 -6.82
N GLU A 171 -15.52 19.56 -6.74
CA GLU A 171 -16.69 19.28 -5.90
C GLU A 171 -16.32 18.88 -4.46
N ALA A 172 -15.04 18.79 -4.12
CA ALA A 172 -14.56 18.25 -2.85
C ALA A 172 -15.20 18.94 -1.63
N VAL A 173 -15.23 20.26 -1.61
CA VAL A 173 -15.85 21.04 -0.50
C VAL A 173 -17.34 20.81 -0.44
N GLN A 174 -18.04 20.79 -1.57
CA GLN A 174 -19.48 20.56 -1.62
C GLN A 174 -19.84 19.17 -1.13
N GLN A 175 -19.11 18.14 -1.51
CA GLN A 175 -19.32 16.76 -1.06
C GLN A 175 -19.12 16.63 0.46
N ILE A 176 -18.09 17.25 1.04
CA ILE A 176 -17.88 17.24 2.50
C ILE A 176 -18.94 18.06 3.24
N LYS A 177 -19.42 19.18 2.68
CA LYS A 177 -20.55 19.91 3.25
C LYS A 177 -21.84 19.11 3.25
N GLN A 178 -22.07 18.31 2.19
CA GLN A 178 -23.24 17.43 2.10
C GLN A 178 -23.12 16.25 3.07
N ASN A 179 -21.94 15.62 3.16
CA ASN A 179 -21.69 14.50 4.05
C ASN A 179 -20.25 14.52 4.60
N PRO A 180 -20.00 15.09 5.78
CA PRO A 180 -18.66 15.14 6.36
C PRO A 180 -18.11 13.76 6.72
N TYR A 181 -18.96 12.73 6.89
CA TYR A 181 -18.53 11.37 7.19
C TYR A 181 -17.77 10.70 6.03
N LEU A 182 -17.83 11.25 4.81
CA LEU A 182 -16.96 10.83 3.71
C LEU A 182 -15.46 10.91 4.05
N LEU A 183 -15.07 11.78 5.00
CA LEU A 183 -13.68 11.89 5.48
C LEU A 183 -13.10 10.55 5.98
N GLN A 184 -13.95 9.65 6.51
CA GLN A 184 -13.49 8.33 6.95
C GLN A 184 -12.89 7.50 5.79
N HIS A 185 -13.44 7.61 4.59
CA HIS A 185 -12.93 6.91 3.39
C HIS A 185 -11.56 7.41 2.96
N PHE A 186 -11.16 8.61 3.40
CA PHE A 186 -9.85 9.21 3.13
C PHE A 186 -8.85 9.04 4.29
N GLY A 187 -9.25 8.34 5.36
CA GLY A 187 -8.38 7.94 6.47
C GLY A 187 -8.45 8.83 7.71
N VAL A 188 -9.46 9.71 7.83
CA VAL A 188 -9.77 10.42 9.08
C VAL A 188 -10.50 9.45 10.02
N SER A 189 -10.18 9.49 11.32
CA SER A 189 -10.86 8.60 12.28
C SER A 189 -12.34 8.96 12.42
N PHE A 190 -13.19 7.98 12.79
CA PHE A 190 -14.60 8.27 13.07
C PHE A 190 -14.74 9.35 14.14
N LYS A 191 -13.95 9.25 15.23
CA LYS A 191 -14.00 10.20 16.33
C LYS A 191 -13.73 11.64 15.85
N ASP A 192 -12.67 11.86 15.08
CA ASP A 192 -12.32 13.21 14.60
C ASP A 192 -13.36 13.70 13.58
N THR A 193 -13.87 12.79 12.73
CA THR A 193 -14.93 13.11 11.77
C THR A 193 -16.24 13.45 12.48
N ASP A 194 -16.64 12.70 13.51
CA ASP A 194 -17.89 12.91 14.26
C ASP A 194 -17.82 14.21 15.06
N THR A 195 -16.68 14.51 15.68
CA THR A 195 -16.45 15.82 16.33
C THR A 195 -16.62 16.95 15.32
N LEU A 196 -15.97 16.87 14.17
CA LEU A 196 -16.12 17.88 13.12
C LEU A 196 -17.57 18.01 12.63
N ALA A 197 -18.24 16.87 12.39
CA ALA A 197 -19.63 16.84 11.91
C ALA A 197 -20.61 17.46 12.89
N THR A 198 -20.46 17.19 14.18
CA THR A 198 -21.33 17.74 15.21
C THR A 198 -21.04 19.20 15.54
N GLU A 199 -19.75 19.59 15.62
CA GLU A 199 -19.36 20.96 15.98
C GLU A 199 -19.50 21.96 14.83
N ALA A 200 -18.98 21.62 13.64
CA ALA A 200 -18.97 22.54 12.50
C ALA A 200 -20.24 22.44 11.64
N PHE A 201 -20.75 21.22 11.40
CA PHE A 201 -21.90 21.00 10.53
C PHE A 201 -23.23 20.83 11.28
N LYS A 202 -23.20 20.84 12.63
CA LYS A 202 -24.40 20.75 13.51
C LYS A 202 -25.24 19.48 13.22
N ILE A 203 -24.58 18.38 12.90
CA ILE A 203 -25.24 17.09 12.69
C ILE A 203 -25.64 16.51 14.05
N ASP A 204 -26.89 16.10 14.19
CA ASP A 204 -27.42 15.50 15.42
C ASP A 204 -27.16 13.99 15.53
N LEU A 205 -27.53 13.41 16.68
CA LEU A 205 -27.27 11.98 16.98
C LEU A 205 -28.02 11.04 16.06
N TYR A 206 -29.22 11.41 15.60
CA TYR A 206 -30.10 10.57 14.76
C TYR A 206 -30.04 10.97 13.29
N ASP A 207 -29.07 11.79 12.88
CA ASP A 207 -28.88 12.11 11.47
C ASP A 207 -28.54 10.83 10.67
N PRO A 208 -29.24 10.54 9.58
CA PRO A 208 -28.99 9.33 8.77
C PRO A 208 -27.54 9.18 8.32
N ARG A 209 -26.83 10.29 8.07
CA ARG A 209 -25.40 10.27 7.68
C ARG A 209 -24.53 9.77 8.82
N ARG A 210 -24.79 10.22 10.05
CA ARG A 210 -24.10 9.79 11.27
C ARG A 210 -24.36 8.32 11.54
N MET A 211 -25.63 7.91 11.52
CA MET A 211 -26.04 6.53 11.75
C MET A 211 -25.39 5.56 10.76
N ASN A 212 -25.34 5.91 9.47
CA ASN A 212 -24.62 5.12 8.46
C ASN A 212 -23.11 5.03 8.78
N ALA A 213 -22.49 6.14 9.12
CA ALA A 213 -21.05 6.19 9.40
C ALA A 213 -20.66 5.35 10.62
N ILE A 214 -21.52 5.24 11.63
CA ILE A 214 -21.34 4.34 12.78
C ILE A 214 -21.28 2.89 12.32
N VAL A 215 -22.25 2.46 11.51
CA VAL A 215 -22.31 1.06 11.03
C VAL A 215 -21.18 0.77 10.05
N GLU A 216 -20.84 1.71 9.15
CA GLU A 216 -19.69 1.58 8.25
C GLU A 216 -18.37 1.46 9.04
N LYS A 217 -18.18 2.22 10.11
CA LYS A 217 -17.03 2.08 11.03
C LYS A 217 -16.97 0.68 11.62
N ALA A 218 -18.08 0.19 12.14
CA ALA A 218 -18.17 -1.15 12.75
C ALA A 218 -17.86 -2.24 11.72
N MET A 219 -18.46 -2.19 10.54
CA MET A 219 -18.18 -3.11 9.44
C MET A 219 -16.72 -3.01 8.97
N HIS A 220 -16.17 -1.80 8.87
CA HIS A 220 -14.78 -1.62 8.48
C HIS A 220 -13.81 -2.22 9.51
N GLN A 221 -14.10 -2.09 10.81
CA GLN A 221 -13.33 -2.73 11.86
C GLN A 221 -13.36 -4.26 11.74
N HIS A 222 -14.53 -4.84 11.47
CA HIS A 222 -14.70 -6.26 11.22
C HIS A 222 -13.93 -6.71 9.95
N CYS A 223 -14.04 -5.95 8.87
CA CYS A 223 -13.32 -6.23 7.61
C CYS A 223 -11.78 -6.09 7.73
N LYS A 224 -11.25 -5.28 8.66
CA LYS A 224 -9.80 -5.19 8.91
C LYS A 224 -9.20 -6.51 9.43
N GLU A 225 -10.01 -7.38 10.01
CA GLU A 225 -9.59 -8.73 10.40
C GLU A 225 -9.63 -9.73 9.23
N GLY A 226 -10.05 -9.26 8.05
CA GLY A 226 -10.12 -10.03 6.81
C GLY A 226 -11.48 -10.65 6.50
N HIS A 227 -12.50 -10.38 7.33
CA HIS A 227 -13.87 -10.84 7.10
C HIS A 227 -14.51 -10.10 5.92
N THR A 228 -15.44 -10.75 5.21
CA THR A 228 -16.32 -10.12 4.20
C THR A 228 -17.78 -10.12 4.62
N VAL A 229 -18.11 -10.89 5.67
CA VAL A 229 -19.45 -11.07 6.20
C VAL A 229 -19.40 -11.13 7.73
N ALA A 230 -20.41 -10.57 8.40
CA ALA A 230 -20.58 -10.60 9.84
C ALA A 230 -21.87 -11.36 10.23
N GLN A 231 -21.88 -11.98 11.39
CA GLN A 231 -23.12 -12.36 12.05
C GLN A 231 -23.73 -11.12 12.72
N ILE A 232 -25.04 -11.13 12.89
CA ILE A 232 -25.76 -9.98 13.45
C ILE A 232 -25.27 -9.59 14.84
N ASP A 233 -25.03 -10.57 15.71
CA ASP A 233 -24.53 -10.38 17.06
C ASP A 233 -23.13 -9.75 17.12
N GLU A 234 -22.26 -10.13 16.20
CA GLU A 234 -20.91 -9.56 16.10
C GLU A 234 -20.93 -8.08 15.71
N LEU A 235 -21.75 -7.74 14.71
CA LEU A 235 -21.89 -6.35 14.27
C LEU A 235 -22.62 -5.52 15.34
N TRP A 236 -23.63 -6.11 16.00
CA TRP A 236 -24.36 -5.47 17.08
C TRP A 236 -23.45 -4.98 18.20
N HIS A 237 -22.52 -5.82 18.68
CA HIS A 237 -21.55 -5.42 19.70
C HIS A 237 -20.70 -4.21 19.27
N LEU A 238 -20.24 -4.20 18.03
CA LEU A 238 -19.42 -3.09 17.51
C LEU A 238 -20.22 -1.79 17.33
N VAL A 239 -21.50 -1.91 16.96
CA VAL A 239 -22.40 -0.75 16.82
C VAL A 239 -22.77 -0.22 18.20
N MET A 240 -23.10 -1.08 19.17
CA MET A 240 -23.36 -0.71 20.57
C MET A 240 -22.21 0.06 21.19
N GLU A 241 -20.97 -0.45 21.06
CA GLU A 241 -19.76 0.26 21.50
C GLU A 241 -19.65 1.65 20.86
N ALA A 242 -19.98 1.78 19.57
CA ALA A 242 -19.93 3.05 18.85
C ALA A 242 -21.07 4.01 19.21
N CYS A 243 -22.19 3.49 19.73
CA CYS A 243 -23.34 4.24 20.23
C CYS A 243 -23.28 4.47 21.73
N GLU A 244 -22.13 4.21 22.39
CA GLU A 244 -21.97 4.38 23.86
C GLU A 244 -23.02 3.61 24.68
N ASP A 245 -23.34 2.39 24.22
CA ASP A 245 -24.32 1.45 24.79
C ASP A 245 -25.79 1.94 24.75
N ASP A 246 -26.12 2.89 23.87
CA ASP A 246 -27.49 3.28 23.56
C ASP A 246 -28.13 2.28 22.60
N GLU A 247 -28.97 1.37 23.12
CA GLU A 247 -29.62 0.30 22.36
C GLU A 247 -30.60 0.85 21.31
N SER A 248 -31.36 1.91 21.63
CA SER A 248 -32.31 2.51 20.68
C SER A 248 -31.63 3.12 19.48
N LEU A 249 -30.53 3.87 19.73
CA LEU A 249 -29.73 4.45 18.66
C LEU A 249 -29.05 3.35 17.82
N ALA A 250 -28.56 2.29 18.44
CA ALA A 250 -27.92 1.18 17.73
C ALA A 250 -28.90 0.44 16.79
N GLU A 251 -30.15 0.18 17.23
CA GLU A 251 -31.19 -0.38 16.37
C GLU A 251 -31.49 0.52 15.17
N GLU A 252 -31.69 1.83 15.40
CA GLU A 252 -31.94 2.79 14.33
C GLU A 252 -30.76 2.88 13.37
N CYS A 253 -29.52 2.84 13.85
CA CYS A 253 -28.33 2.79 13.01
C CYS A 253 -28.36 1.62 12.01
N LEU A 254 -28.66 0.39 12.50
CA LEU A 254 -28.70 -0.80 11.65
C LEU A 254 -29.85 -0.75 10.63
N VAL A 255 -31.04 -0.31 11.04
CA VAL A 255 -32.19 -0.14 10.15
C VAL A 255 -31.91 0.90 9.06
N ASN A 256 -31.34 2.03 9.44
CA ASN A 256 -30.95 3.09 8.49
C ASN A 256 -29.86 2.61 7.52
N ALA A 257 -28.83 1.94 8.01
CA ALA A 257 -27.73 1.44 7.18
C ALA A 257 -28.20 0.36 6.18
N HIS A 258 -29.15 -0.48 6.58
CA HIS A 258 -29.77 -1.43 5.66
C HIS A 258 -30.64 -0.73 4.60
N SER A 259 -31.45 0.22 5.01
CA SER A 259 -32.33 0.97 4.11
C SER A 259 -31.57 1.81 3.08
N SER A 260 -30.43 2.37 3.46
CA SER A 260 -29.53 3.15 2.60
C SER A 260 -28.56 2.30 1.78
N LEU A 261 -28.59 0.97 1.94
CA LEU A 261 -27.66 0.02 1.31
C LEU A 261 -26.18 0.22 1.70
N ALA A 262 -25.89 0.85 2.83
CA ALA A 262 -24.56 0.86 3.40
C ALA A 262 -24.12 -0.56 3.81
N ILE A 263 -25.06 -1.34 4.31
CA ILE A 263 -24.93 -2.80 4.53
C ILE A 263 -26.03 -3.56 3.77
N TYR A 264 -25.75 -4.81 3.46
CA TYR A 264 -26.72 -5.75 2.88
C TYR A 264 -26.99 -6.88 3.89
N TYR A 265 -28.23 -6.98 4.34
CA TYR A 265 -28.69 -8.08 5.18
C TYR A 265 -29.29 -9.19 4.33
N ASN A 266 -28.81 -10.41 4.53
CA ASN A 266 -29.32 -11.59 3.83
C ASN A 266 -30.26 -12.37 4.75
N ASP A 267 -31.58 -12.25 4.52
CA ASP A 267 -32.63 -12.90 5.33
C ASP A 267 -32.48 -14.42 5.41
N LYS A 268 -31.99 -15.06 4.35
CA LYS A 268 -31.85 -16.52 4.30
C LYS A 268 -30.73 -17.05 5.17
N THR A 269 -29.64 -16.29 5.31
CA THR A 269 -28.45 -16.70 6.05
C THR A 269 -28.27 -15.98 7.37
N GLN A 270 -29.11 -14.99 7.67
CA GLN A 270 -29.02 -14.13 8.85
C GLN A 270 -27.65 -13.42 8.96
N GLN A 271 -27.07 -13.08 7.80
CA GLN A 271 -25.74 -12.50 7.71
C GLN A 271 -25.79 -11.09 7.16
N ILE A 272 -24.88 -10.25 7.66
CA ILE A 272 -24.71 -8.86 7.24
C ILE A 272 -23.42 -8.73 6.43
N HIS A 273 -23.51 -8.07 5.28
CA HIS A 273 -22.40 -7.83 4.39
C HIS A 273 -22.09 -6.35 4.30
N HIS A 274 -20.83 -6.00 4.20
CA HIS A 274 -20.45 -4.71 3.63
C HIS A 274 -20.83 -4.71 2.16
N THR A 275 -21.75 -3.84 1.76
CA THR A 275 -22.35 -3.88 0.40
C THR A 275 -21.30 -3.89 -0.71
N GLY A 276 -20.25 -3.06 -0.60
CA GLY A 276 -19.16 -3.04 -1.57
C GLY A 276 -18.44 -4.38 -1.70
N LEU A 277 -18.13 -5.06 -0.58
CA LEU A 277 -17.46 -6.37 -0.62
C LEU A 277 -18.38 -7.45 -1.18
N TYR A 278 -19.68 -7.43 -0.84
CA TYR A 278 -20.67 -8.35 -1.41
C TYR A 278 -20.77 -8.22 -2.93
N ILE A 279 -20.79 -6.98 -3.45
CA ILE A 279 -20.77 -6.72 -4.89
C ILE A 279 -19.48 -7.26 -5.52
N MET A 280 -18.33 -7.01 -4.91
CA MET A 280 -17.05 -7.48 -5.41
C MET A 280 -17.00 -9.02 -5.46
N GLU A 281 -17.38 -9.70 -4.40
CA GLU A 281 -17.45 -11.17 -4.36
C GLU A 281 -18.46 -11.71 -5.39
N SER A 282 -19.61 -11.05 -5.57
CA SER A 282 -20.62 -11.43 -6.57
C SER A 282 -20.09 -11.32 -8.01
N VAL A 283 -19.34 -10.28 -8.32
CA VAL A 283 -18.74 -10.10 -9.64
C VAL A 283 -17.64 -11.16 -9.88
N ILE A 284 -16.82 -11.43 -8.88
CA ILE A 284 -15.80 -12.48 -8.95
C ILE A 284 -16.47 -13.84 -9.18
N ALA A 285 -17.49 -14.19 -8.40
CA ALA A 285 -18.20 -15.47 -8.52
C ALA A 285 -18.80 -15.63 -9.92
N LYS A 286 -19.50 -14.62 -10.43
CA LYS A 286 -20.05 -14.64 -11.80
C LYS A 286 -18.98 -14.82 -12.86
N ARG A 287 -17.82 -14.15 -12.70
CA ARG A 287 -16.72 -14.28 -13.66
C ARG A 287 -16.08 -15.67 -13.62
N MET A 288 -15.83 -16.22 -12.44
CA MET A 288 -15.25 -17.58 -12.32
C MET A 288 -16.18 -18.63 -12.90
N ASN A 289 -17.48 -18.56 -12.59
CA ASN A 289 -18.46 -19.48 -13.16
C ASN A 289 -18.63 -19.29 -14.67
N TYR A 290 -18.60 -18.07 -15.18
CA TYR A 290 -18.58 -17.83 -16.62
C TYR A 290 -17.40 -18.53 -17.29
N LEU A 291 -16.19 -18.37 -16.78
CA LEU A 291 -14.99 -18.99 -17.34
C LEU A 291 -15.02 -20.52 -17.22
N ALA A 292 -15.54 -21.06 -16.11
CA ALA A 292 -15.68 -22.50 -15.92
C ALA A 292 -16.64 -23.13 -16.91
N ASN A 293 -17.68 -22.38 -17.34
CA ASN A 293 -18.74 -22.86 -18.24
C ASN A 293 -18.48 -22.59 -19.74
N LEU A 294 -17.32 -21.99 -20.11
CA LEU A 294 -17.00 -21.74 -21.52
C LEU A 294 -16.71 -23.01 -22.35
N GLY A 295 -16.80 -24.20 -21.72
CA GLY A 295 -16.53 -25.47 -22.37
C GLY A 295 -15.03 -25.79 -22.48
N ASN A 296 -14.71 -26.79 -23.36
CA ASN A 296 -13.33 -27.24 -23.53
C ASN A 296 -12.46 -26.16 -24.19
N GLY A 297 -11.43 -25.71 -23.49
CA GLY A 297 -10.46 -24.73 -23.95
C GLY A 297 -9.36 -25.28 -24.87
N TRP A 298 -9.36 -26.60 -25.12
CA TRP A 298 -8.35 -27.23 -25.96
C TRP A 298 -8.38 -26.71 -27.40
N ARG A 299 -7.26 -26.22 -27.88
CA ARG A 299 -7.13 -25.66 -29.24
C ARG A 299 -6.37 -26.59 -30.15
N SER A 300 -6.55 -26.43 -31.47
CA SER A 300 -5.71 -27.08 -32.47
C SER A 300 -4.25 -26.70 -32.21
N GLY A 301 -3.34 -27.70 -32.24
CA GLY A 301 -1.91 -27.51 -31.90
C GLY A 301 -1.56 -27.60 -30.43
N ALA A 302 -2.53 -27.75 -29.51
CA ALA A 302 -2.26 -27.82 -28.07
C ALA A 302 -1.39 -29.03 -27.68
N ASP A 303 -1.60 -30.18 -28.34
CA ASP A 303 -0.76 -31.37 -28.13
C ASP A 303 0.71 -31.14 -28.50
N GLU A 304 0.94 -30.44 -29.61
CA GLU A 304 2.29 -30.13 -30.07
C GLU A 304 2.93 -29.09 -29.18
N ALA A 305 2.18 -28.03 -28.83
CA ALA A 305 2.62 -26.98 -27.90
C ALA A 305 3.03 -27.57 -26.53
N TYR A 306 2.21 -28.47 -25.96
CA TYR A 306 2.52 -29.18 -24.72
C TYR A 306 3.79 -30.03 -24.86
N LYS A 307 3.89 -30.88 -25.91
CA LYS A 307 5.06 -31.77 -26.13
C LYS A 307 6.34 -30.95 -26.26
N ASN A 308 6.32 -29.87 -27.03
CA ASN A 308 7.45 -28.99 -27.24
C ASN A 308 7.87 -28.29 -25.96
N ALA A 309 6.91 -27.82 -25.16
CA ALA A 309 7.19 -27.18 -23.87
C ALA A 309 7.83 -28.15 -22.86
N VAL A 310 7.30 -29.37 -22.76
CA VAL A 310 7.83 -30.40 -21.84
C VAL A 310 9.20 -30.90 -22.28
N ALA A 311 9.47 -31.03 -23.59
CA ALA A 311 10.75 -31.46 -24.12
C ALA A 311 11.93 -30.54 -23.79
N GLN A 312 11.67 -29.30 -23.39
CA GLN A 312 12.72 -28.35 -22.98
C GLN A 312 13.37 -28.70 -21.63
N PHE A 313 12.70 -29.52 -20.80
CA PHE A 313 13.23 -29.86 -19.48
C PHE A 313 14.23 -31.04 -19.58
N LYS A 314 15.37 -30.89 -18.91
CA LYS A 314 16.43 -31.92 -18.83
C LYS A 314 16.06 -33.11 -17.93
N PHE A 315 14.89 -33.09 -17.31
CA PHE A 315 14.41 -34.12 -16.38
C PHE A 315 12.93 -34.38 -16.63
N PRO A 316 12.46 -35.62 -16.37
CA PRO A 316 11.05 -35.95 -16.57
C PRO A 316 10.18 -35.25 -15.53
N LEU A 317 9.05 -34.69 -15.97
CA LEU A 317 8.02 -34.17 -15.09
C LEU A 317 7.28 -35.33 -14.40
N THR A 318 6.72 -35.09 -13.24
CA THR A 318 5.84 -36.05 -12.56
C THR A 318 4.50 -36.16 -13.31
N GLU A 319 3.77 -37.23 -13.04
CA GLU A 319 2.42 -37.42 -13.58
C GLU A 319 1.50 -36.22 -13.26
N LYS A 320 1.49 -35.76 -11.99
CA LYS A 320 0.72 -34.58 -11.57
C LYS A 320 1.18 -33.27 -12.20
N GLN A 321 2.48 -33.13 -12.49
CA GLN A 321 2.98 -31.95 -13.19
C GLN A 321 2.49 -31.93 -14.64
N ASN A 322 2.53 -33.10 -15.33
CA ASN A 322 1.99 -33.25 -16.68
C ASN A 322 0.47 -33.02 -16.71
N GLU A 323 -0.26 -33.63 -15.77
CA GLU A 323 -1.70 -33.41 -15.61
C GLU A 323 -2.04 -31.91 -15.45
N ALA A 324 -1.29 -31.21 -14.62
CA ALA A 324 -1.50 -29.77 -14.40
C ALA A 324 -1.35 -28.93 -15.67
N ILE A 325 -0.36 -29.25 -16.51
CA ILE A 325 -0.14 -28.55 -17.78
C ILE A 325 -1.32 -28.82 -18.72
N ILE A 326 -1.70 -30.09 -18.92
CA ILE A 326 -2.79 -30.49 -19.78
C ILE A 326 -4.11 -29.85 -19.34
N ARG A 327 -4.48 -29.98 -18.06
CA ARG A 327 -5.71 -29.39 -17.51
C ARG A 327 -5.75 -27.88 -17.63
N SER A 328 -4.61 -27.20 -17.51
CA SER A 328 -4.54 -25.75 -17.72
C SER A 328 -4.89 -25.34 -19.16
N LEU A 329 -4.57 -26.18 -20.15
CA LEU A 329 -4.89 -25.94 -21.57
C LEU A 329 -6.36 -26.26 -21.90
N GLU A 330 -6.96 -27.20 -21.16
CA GLU A 330 -8.35 -27.63 -21.35
C GLU A 330 -9.36 -26.63 -20.77
N HIS A 331 -8.95 -25.78 -19.80
CA HIS A 331 -9.88 -24.93 -19.05
C HIS A 331 -9.53 -23.44 -19.16
N HIS A 332 -10.54 -22.59 -19.05
CA HIS A 332 -10.38 -21.13 -19.09
C HIS A 332 -10.03 -20.51 -17.72
N VAL A 333 -10.30 -21.24 -16.65
CA VAL A 333 -9.84 -20.93 -15.30
C VAL A 333 -9.20 -22.18 -14.71
N PHE A 334 -8.04 -22.05 -14.10
CA PHE A 334 -7.31 -23.18 -13.54
C PHE A 334 -6.58 -22.80 -12.25
N ILE A 335 -6.50 -23.72 -11.30
CA ILE A 335 -5.85 -23.52 -10.01
C ILE A 335 -4.69 -24.52 -9.84
N LEU A 336 -3.47 -24.00 -9.73
CA LEU A 336 -2.26 -24.77 -9.45
C LEU A 336 -1.81 -24.52 -8.01
N THR A 337 -1.91 -25.53 -7.17
CA THR A 337 -1.44 -25.41 -5.78
C THR A 337 -0.31 -26.39 -5.48
N GLY A 338 0.36 -26.16 -4.36
CA GLY A 338 1.41 -27.04 -3.86
C GLY A 338 2.34 -26.34 -2.90
N GLY A 339 3.02 -27.08 -2.06
CA GLY A 339 3.97 -26.57 -1.10
C GLY A 339 5.25 -25.99 -1.72
N ALA A 340 6.14 -25.50 -0.88
CA ALA A 340 7.45 -25.04 -1.32
C ALA A 340 8.27 -26.20 -1.90
N GLY A 341 8.85 -26.00 -3.10
CA GLY A 341 9.72 -27.01 -3.73
C GLY A 341 9.01 -28.12 -4.52
N THR A 342 7.67 -28.07 -4.67
CA THR A 342 6.91 -29.04 -5.45
C THR A 342 6.99 -28.85 -6.96
N GLY A 343 7.68 -27.80 -7.42
CA GLY A 343 7.87 -27.56 -8.86
C GLY A 343 6.79 -26.71 -9.53
N LYS A 344 6.01 -25.92 -8.77
CA LYS A 344 5.03 -24.97 -9.33
C LYS A 344 5.62 -24.10 -10.43
N THR A 345 6.81 -23.55 -10.20
CA THR A 345 7.53 -22.70 -11.16
C THR A 345 7.86 -23.44 -12.48
N THR A 346 8.24 -24.71 -12.38
CA THR A 346 8.52 -25.57 -13.56
C THR A 346 7.25 -25.80 -14.37
N VAL A 347 6.15 -26.11 -13.68
CA VAL A 347 4.84 -26.31 -14.32
C VAL A 347 4.35 -25.01 -14.96
N MET A 348 4.46 -23.87 -14.25
CA MET A 348 4.13 -22.56 -14.81
C MET A 348 4.90 -22.26 -16.10
N LYS A 349 6.22 -22.52 -16.12
CA LYS A 349 7.03 -22.31 -17.32
C LYS A 349 6.50 -23.13 -18.50
N ALA A 350 6.23 -24.42 -18.30
CA ALA A 350 5.67 -25.27 -19.34
C ALA A 350 4.28 -24.82 -19.83
N ILE A 351 3.43 -24.38 -18.90
CA ILE A 351 2.10 -23.81 -19.22
C ILE A 351 2.28 -22.57 -20.10
N VAL A 352 3.10 -21.62 -19.65
CA VAL A 352 3.33 -20.35 -20.36
C VAL A 352 3.90 -20.60 -21.75
N ASP A 353 4.90 -21.46 -21.88
CA ASP A 353 5.49 -21.81 -23.17
C ASP A 353 4.46 -22.46 -24.12
N SER A 354 3.59 -23.32 -23.59
CA SER A 354 2.50 -23.92 -24.38
C SER A 354 1.50 -22.86 -24.86
N TYR A 355 1.12 -21.90 -24.01
CA TYR A 355 0.21 -20.83 -24.40
C TYR A 355 0.83 -19.85 -25.40
N MET A 356 2.12 -19.54 -25.27
CA MET A 356 2.84 -18.70 -26.23
C MET A 356 2.92 -19.39 -27.61
N ALA A 357 3.13 -20.72 -27.66
CA ALA A 357 3.11 -21.48 -28.88
C ALA A 357 1.71 -21.53 -29.55
N LEU A 358 0.65 -21.20 -28.81
CA LEU A 358 -0.72 -21.07 -29.29
C LEU A 358 -1.15 -19.62 -29.56
N ASP A 359 -0.19 -18.70 -29.69
CA ASP A 359 -0.36 -17.26 -29.98
C ASP A 359 -1.17 -16.51 -28.91
N PHE A 360 -1.11 -16.93 -27.64
CA PHE A 360 -1.68 -16.14 -26.54
C PHE A 360 -0.71 -15.04 -26.11
N LYS A 361 -1.23 -13.85 -25.88
CA LYS A 361 -0.53 -12.84 -25.08
C LYS A 361 -0.59 -13.24 -23.61
N VAL A 362 0.58 -13.46 -23.02
CA VAL A 362 0.68 -13.89 -21.61
C VAL A 362 1.17 -12.76 -20.73
N TYR A 363 0.44 -12.51 -19.64
CA TYR A 363 0.85 -11.61 -18.56
C TYR A 363 1.00 -12.40 -17.26
N GLY A 364 2.08 -12.15 -16.55
CA GLY A 364 2.27 -12.62 -15.17
C GLY A 364 2.06 -11.51 -14.17
N VAL A 365 1.27 -11.74 -13.14
CA VAL A 365 1.08 -10.76 -12.06
C VAL A 365 1.30 -11.39 -10.69
N ALA A 366 1.83 -10.58 -9.77
CA ALA A 366 1.97 -10.94 -8.36
C ALA A 366 1.68 -9.72 -7.47
N LEU A 367 1.43 -9.95 -6.19
CA LEU A 367 1.10 -8.85 -5.28
C LEU A 367 2.33 -7.97 -4.96
N SER A 368 3.51 -8.59 -4.83
CA SER A 368 4.76 -7.87 -4.54
C SER A 368 5.67 -7.82 -5.76
N GLY A 369 6.47 -6.78 -5.82
CA GLY A 369 7.40 -6.63 -6.91
C GLY A 369 8.49 -7.67 -6.96
N ARG A 370 8.95 -8.17 -5.81
CA ARG A 370 9.92 -9.28 -5.76
C ARG A 370 9.32 -10.58 -6.31
N ALA A 371 8.06 -10.86 -5.97
CA ALA A 371 7.35 -12.01 -6.54
C ALA A 371 7.19 -11.86 -8.06
N ALA A 372 6.80 -10.67 -8.55
CA ALA A 372 6.69 -10.40 -9.98
C ALA A 372 8.04 -10.58 -10.70
N LYS A 373 9.14 -10.12 -10.12
CA LYS A 373 10.48 -10.29 -10.68
C LYS A 373 10.89 -11.77 -10.74
N ARG A 374 10.68 -12.54 -9.66
CA ARG A 374 10.96 -13.98 -9.63
C ARG A 374 10.11 -14.72 -10.65
N LEU A 375 8.86 -14.31 -10.80
CA LEU A 375 7.98 -14.85 -11.83
C LEU A 375 8.56 -14.57 -13.22
N HIS A 376 9.05 -13.34 -13.49
CA HIS A 376 9.71 -13.00 -14.75
C HIS A 376 10.93 -13.89 -15.04
N GLU A 377 11.82 -14.04 -14.08
CA GLU A 377 13.02 -14.88 -14.19
C GLU A 377 12.65 -16.35 -14.50
N SER A 378 11.48 -16.79 -14.07
CA SER A 378 11.01 -18.16 -14.19
C SER A 378 10.30 -18.45 -15.50
N ILE A 379 9.41 -17.54 -15.94
CA ILE A 379 8.53 -17.78 -17.11
C ILE A 379 8.91 -16.95 -18.34
N LEU A 380 9.81 -15.96 -18.18
CA LEU A 380 10.40 -15.14 -19.26
C LEU A 380 9.37 -14.40 -20.13
N VAL A 381 8.23 -14.00 -19.55
CA VAL A 381 7.22 -13.16 -20.20
C VAL A 381 7.07 -11.85 -19.44
N GLU A 382 6.21 -10.96 -19.92
CA GLU A 382 5.90 -9.71 -19.24
C GLU A 382 5.26 -9.98 -17.88
N THR A 383 5.93 -9.53 -16.81
CA THR A 383 5.45 -9.69 -15.43
C THR A 383 5.51 -8.40 -14.68
N GLN A 384 4.55 -8.18 -13.80
CA GLN A 384 4.46 -6.95 -13.01
C GLN A 384 3.62 -7.14 -11.74
N THR A 385 3.60 -6.13 -10.88
CA THR A 385 2.68 -6.16 -9.74
C THR A 385 1.22 -5.99 -10.21
N ILE A 386 0.27 -6.54 -9.47
CA ILE A 386 -1.17 -6.31 -9.73
C ILE A 386 -1.47 -4.82 -9.88
N HIS A 387 -0.92 -3.99 -9.00
CA HIS A 387 -1.12 -2.54 -9.04
C HIS A 387 -0.63 -1.93 -10.37
N ARG A 388 0.55 -2.31 -10.84
CA ARG A 388 1.11 -1.81 -12.11
C ARG A 388 0.30 -2.30 -13.31
N PHE A 389 -0.14 -3.55 -13.28
CA PHE A 389 -1.00 -4.10 -14.33
C PHE A 389 -2.32 -3.32 -14.46
N LEU A 390 -2.91 -2.93 -13.34
CA LEU A 390 -4.14 -2.13 -13.32
C LEU A 390 -3.96 -0.71 -13.90
N MET A 391 -2.73 -0.21 -13.98
CA MET A 391 -2.38 1.09 -14.59
C MET A 391 -2.16 1.02 -16.11
N LEU A 392 -2.09 -0.19 -16.71
CA LEU A 392 -1.95 -0.33 -18.16
C LEU A 392 -3.17 0.29 -18.87
N ASN A 393 -2.95 0.75 -20.11
CA ASN A 393 -4.01 1.31 -20.92
C ASN A 393 -5.02 0.20 -21.29
N ASP A 394 -6.32 0.48 -21.16
CA ASP A 394 -7.39 -0.44 -21.50
C ASP A 394 -7.39 -0.82 -22.99
N ALA A 395 -6.99 0.10 -23.86
CA ALA A 395 -6.87 -0.16 -25.29
C ALA A 395 -5.83 -1.24 -25.60
N ASP A 396 -4.68 -1.21 -24.88
CA ASP A 396 -3.61 -2.19 -25.07
C ASP A 396 -4.05 -3.58 -24.61
N ILE A 397 -4.73 -3.66 -23.46
CA ILE A 397 -5.24 -4.93 -22.92
C ILE A 397 -6.33 -5.51 -23.83
N ASN A 398 -7.27 -4.69 -24.31
CA ASN A 398 -8.38 -5.10 -25.14
C ASN A 398 -7.99 -5.38 -26.61
N SER A 399 -6.76 -5.03 -27.02
CA SER A 399 -6.28 -5.34 -28.39
C SER A 399 -5.99 -6.82 -28.61
N HIS A 400 -5.89 -7.63 -27.54
CA HIS A 400 -5.54 -9.04 -27.62
C HIS A 400 -6.80 -9.93 -27.59
N GLU A 401 -7.08 -10.64 -28.69
CA GLU A 401 -8.20 -11.60 -28.77
C GLU A 401 -7.99 -12.83 -27.87
N SER A 402 -6.73 -13.26 -27.71
CA SER A 402 -6.33 -14.42 -26.90
C SER A 402 -5.35 -13.98 -25.82
N MET A 403 -5.79 -13.99 -24.57
CA MET A 403 -4.98 -13.56 -23.42
C MET A 403 -5.01 -14.60 -22.30
N LEU A 404 -3.85 -14.80 -21.68
CA LEU A 404 -3.65 -15.55 -20.45
C LEU A 404 -3.13 -14.60 -19.35
N LEU A 405 -3.78 -14.60 -18.20
CA LEU A 405 -3.27 -14.00 -16.98
C LEU A 405 -2.84 -15.09 -15.99
N VAL A 406 -1.58 -15.08 -15.60
CA VAL A 406 -1.05 -15.93 -14.53
C VAL A 406 -0.92 -15.08 -13.26
N ILE A 407 -1.61 -15.48 -12.19
CA ILE A 407 -1.58 -14.82 -10.88
C ILE A 407 -0.74 -15.70 -9.95
N ASP A 408 0.49 -15.27 -9.68
CA ASP A 408 1.39 -15.98 -8.76
C ASP A 408 1.24 -15.46 -7.32
N GLU A 409 1.62 -16.30 -6.34
CA GLU A 409 1.37 -16.05 -4.90
C GLU A 409 -0.10 -15.71 -4.62
N ALA A 410 -1.02 -16.43 -5.28
CA ALA A 410 -2.47 -16.15 -5.23
C ALA A 410 -3.08 -16.28 -3.82
N SER A 411 -2.41 -16.96 -2.88
CA SER A 411 -2.79 -17.00 -1.46
C SER A 411 -2.85 -15.63 -0.79
N MET A 412 -2.14 -14.63 -1.35
CA MET A 412 -2.07 -13.27 -0.82
C MET A 412 -3.08 -12.32 -1.47
N VAL A 413 -3.80 -12.75 -2.51
CA VAL A 413 -4.73 -11.89 -3.25
C VAL A 413 -6.05 -11.78 -2.49
N ASP A 414 -6.43 -10.54 -2.15
CA ASP A 414 -7.69 -10.21 -1.50
C ASP A 414 -8.84 -9.99 -2.50
N VAL A 415 -10.06 -9.91 -1.99
CA VAL A 415 -11.26 -9.69 -2.80
C VAL A 415 -11.20 -8.37 -3.60
N PRO A 416 -10.82 -7.22 -3.03
CA PRO A 416 -10.70 -5.97 -3.79
C PRO A 416 -9.68 -6.03 -4.93
N SER A 417 -8.56 -6.71 -4.73
CA SER A 417 -7.50 -6.84 -5.76
C SER A 417 -7.97 -7.71 -6.91
N LEU A 418 -8.57 -8.88 -6.63
CA LEU A 418 -9.10 -9.74 -7.70
C LEU A 418 -10.27 -9.08 -8.42
N TYR A 419 -11.17 -8.40 -7.71
CA TYR A 419 -12.27 -7.65 -8.32
C TYR A 419 -11.76 -6.64 -9.36
N LYS A 420 -10.76 -5.83 -9.02
CA LYS A 420 -10.16 -4.86 -9.95
C LYS A 420 -9.56 -5.53 -11.17
N LEU A 421 -8.84 -6.66 -10.99
CA LEU A 421 -8.32 -7.46 -12.09
C LEU A 421 -9.45 -7.96 -13.01
N VAL A 422 -10.48 -8.58 -12.44
CA VAL A 422 -11.63 -9.11 -13.18
C VAL A 422 -12.34 -8.02 -13.99
N MET A 423 -12.48 -6.81 -13.43
CA MET A 423 -13.09 -5.67 -14.12
C MET A 423 -12.22 -5.12 -15.25
N LYS A 424 -10.91 -5.21 -15.12
CA LYS A 424 -9.93 -4.74 -16.11
C LYS A 424 -9.80 -5.67 -17.31
N LEU A 425 -9.96 -6.98 -17.10
CA LEU A 425 -9.67 -8.01 -18.09
C LEU A 425 -10.81 -8.21 -19.12
N PRO A 426 -10.49 -8.45 -20.40
CA PRO A 426 -11.45 -8.95 -21.40
C PRO A 426 -12.19 -10.19 -20.91
N LYS A 427 -13.46 -10.35 -21.33
CA LYS A 427 -14.29 -11.48 -20.85
C LYS A 427 -13.71 -12.85 -21.21
N SER A 428 -13.01 -12.98 -22.32
CA SER A 428 -12.38 -14.21 -22.82
C SER A 428 -11.03 -14.55 -22.19
N THR A 429 -10.45 -13.65 -21.36
CA THR A 429 -9.14 -13.88 -20.75
C THR A 429 -9.14 -15.14 -19.90
N ARG A 430 -8.20 -16.02 -20.15
CA ARG A 430 -7.95 -17.20 -19.31
C ARG A 430 -7.18 -16.79 -18.07
N ILE A 431 -7.49 -17.41 -16.94
CA ILE A 431 -6.89 -17.07 -15.65
C ILE A 431 -6.33 -18.32 -14.99
N ILE A 432 -5.05 -18.26 -14.59
CA ILE A 432 -4.40 -19.31 -13.81
C ILE A 432 -3.99 -18.73 -12.47
N PHE A 433 -4.53 -19.32 -11.41
CA PHE A 433 -4.13 -19.01 -10.03
C PHE A 433 -3.04 -19.99 -9.61
N VAL A 434 -1.91 -19.45 -9.15
CA VAL A 434 -0.79 -20.26 -8.65
C VAL A 434 -0.50 -19.84 -7.22
N GLY A 435 -0.44 -20.79 -6.29
CA GLY A 435 -0.21 -20.45 -4.87
C GLY A 435 -0.02 -21.67 -3.98
N ASP A 436 0.03 -21.35 -2.70
CA ASP A 436 0.10 -22.32 -1.61
C ASP A 436 -0.90 -21.88 -0.55
N ASP A 437 -1.98 -22.62 -0.40
CA ASP A 437 -3.13 -22.32 0.46
C ASP A 437 -2.83 -22.42 1.97
N GLU A 438 -1.71 -23.03 2.35
CA GLU A 438 -1.25 -23.12 3.73
C GLU A 438 -0.34 -21.93 4.13
N GLN A 439 0.08 -21.09 3.18
CA GLN A 439 0.83 -19.87 3.47
C GLN A 439 -0.06 -18.79 4.09
N LEU A 440 0.55 -17.64 4.43
CA LEU A 440 -0.17 -16.52 5.02
C LEU A 440 -1.35 -16.09 4.13
N PRO A 441 -2.52 -15.82 4.74
CA PRO A 441 -3.67 -15.25 4.04
C PRO A 441 -3.41 -13.80 3.61
N PRO A 442 -4.28 -13.23 2.74
CA PRO A 442 -4.24 -11.83 2.37
C PRO A 442 -4.27 -10.90 3.59
N ILE A 443 -3.66 -9.72 3.49
CA ILE A 443 -3.82 -8.67 4.51
C ILE A 443 -5.23 -8.08 4.44
N GLY A 444 -5.75 -7.88 3.22
CA GLY A 444 -7.08 -7.35 2.99
C GLY A 444 -8.22 -8.35 3.23
N ALA A 445 -9.44 -7.91 2.96
CA ALA A 445 -10.65 -8.70 3.19
C ALA A 445 -10.80 -9.84 2.18
N GLY A 446 -11.27 -10.99 2.69
CA GLY A 446 -11.54 -12.19 1.90
C GLY A 446 -10.40 -13.19 1.83
N LEU A 447 -10.67 -14.36 1.24
CA LEU A 447 -9.76 -15.50 1.09
C LEU A 447 -9.91 -16.10 -0.31
N VAL A 448 -9.50 -15.33 -1.34
CA VAL A 448 -9.77 -15.69 -2.74
C VAL A 448 -9.34 -17.13 -3.07
N LEU A 449 -8.06 -17.47 -2.93
CA LEU A 449 -7.56 -18.79 -3.32
C LEU A 449 -8.23 -19.91 -2.52
N SER A 450 -8.33 -19.77 -1.21
CA SER A 450 -8.93 -20.77 -0.34
C SER A 450 -10.41 -21.01 -0.68
N GLU A 451 -11.17 -19.94 -0.97
CA GLU A 451 -12.57 -20.02 -1.36
C GLU A 451 -12.78 -20.68 -2.72
N LEU A 452 -11.94 -20.36 -3.72
CA LEU A 452 -11.97 -21.02 -5.02
C LEU A 452 -11.64 -22.52 -4.91
N ILE A 453 -10.71 -22.89 -4.04
CA ILE A 453 -10.39 -24.30 -3.74
C ILE A 453 -11.53 -24.99 -3.03
N GLN A 454 -12.14 -24.35 -2.02
CA GLN A 454 -13.24 -24.89 -1.22
C GLN A 454 -14.54 -25.06 -2.06
N TYR A 455 -14.74 -24.22 -3.05
CA TYR A 455 -15.86 -24.37 -4.00
C TYR A 455 -15.85 -25.75 -4.66
N GLY A 456 -14.68 -26.26 -5.07
CA GLY A 456 -14.47 -27.62 -5.52
C GLY A 456 -14.70 -27.88 -7.00
N ASP A 457 -15.57 -27.11 -7.66
CA ASP A 457 -15.97 -27.37 -9.05
C ASP A 457 -15.03 -26.68 -10.08
N LEU A 458 -14.09 -25.85 -9.61
CA LEU A 458 -13.07 -25.28 -10.50
C LEU A 458 -11.95 -26.31 -10.77
N PRO A 459 -11.45 -26.38 -12.01
CA PRO A 459 -10.33 -27.24 -12.36
C PRO A 459 -9.09 -26.89 -11.54
N ARG A 460 -8.53 -27.89 -10.86
CA ARG A 460 -7.34 -27.70 -10.01
C ARG A 460 -6.42 -28.93 -10.06
N THR A 461 -5.13 -28.69 -9.84
CA THR A 461 -4.15 -29.72 -9.56
C THR A 461 -3.30 -29.31 -8.37
N HIS A 462 -3.14 -30.21 -7.41
CA HIS A 462 -2.28 -30.03 -6.25
C HIS A 462 -1.00 -30.84 -6.41
N LEU A 463 0.16 -30.14 -6.41
CA LEU A 463 1.48 -30.77 -6.50
C LEU A 463 1.95 -31.13 -5.08
N ASP A 464 2.16 -32.43 -4.83
CA ASP A 464 2.52 -32.99 -3.53
C ASP A 464 3.96 -33.51 -3.45
N VAL A 465 4.63 -33.74 -4.59
CA VAL A 465 5.98 -34.29 -4.61
C VAL A 465 7.02 -33.18 -4.48
N VAL A 466 7.70 -33.12 -3.36
CA VAL A 466 8.82 -32.19 -3.12
C VAL A 466 10.07 -32.72 -3.82
N ARG A 467 10.57 -32.00 -4.84
CA ARG A 467 11.80 -32.31 -5.57
C ARG A 467 12.94 -31.31 -5.33
N ARG A 468 12.77 -30.46 -4.34
CA ARG A 468 13.75 -29.40 -4.02
C ARG A 468 14.85 -29.98 -3.16
N GLN A 469 16.08 -29.91 -3.67
CA GLN A 469 17.35 -29.90 -2.98
C GLN A 469 18.30 -31.07 -3.24
N LYS A 470 19.53 -30.67 -3.57
CA LYS A 470 20.72 -31.54 -3.58
C LYS A 470 21.17 -31.96 -2.17
N VAL A 471 20.59 -31.37 -1.10
CA VAL A 471 20.91 -31.61 0.32
C VAL A 471 19.61 -31.82 1.10
N GLU A 472 19.53 -32.88 1.87
CA GLU A 472 18.42 -33.16 2.80
C GLU A 472 18.50 -32.21 4.02
N THR A 473 17.81 -31.08 3.96
CA THR A 473 17.85 -30.06 5.03
C THR A 473 16.88 -30.28 6.19
N GLY A 474 15.93 -31.19 6.09
CA GLY A 474 14.86 -31.35 7.09
C GLY A 474 13.79 -30.25 7.04
N ILE A 475 14.00 -29.13 6.37
CA ILE A 475 13.02 -28.04 6.24
C ILE A 475 11.72 -28.52 5.55
N PRO A 476 11.78 -29.33 4.48
CA PRO A 476 10.57 -29.89 3.86
C PRO A 476 9.80 -30.83 4.79
N ASP A 477 10.50 -31.66 5.57
CA ASP A 477 9.86 -32.60 6.52
C ASP A 477 9.13 -31.81 7.62
N TYR A 478 9.79 -30.75 8.11
CA TYR A 478 9.20 -29.83 9.09
C TYR A 478 7.98 -29.09 8.52
N ALA A 479 8.06 -28.65 7.26
CA ALA A 479 6.95 -28.00 6.57
C ALA A 479 5.75 -28.93 6.41
N ASP A 480 5.97 -30.22 6.12
CA ASP A 480 4.90 -31.22 6.02
C ASP A 480 4.21 -31.47 7.36
N ASP A 481 4.99 -31.61 8.43
CA ASP A 481 4.41 -31.74 9.78
C ASP A 481 3.54 -30.53 10.16
N ILE A 482 4.08 -29.31 9.99
CA ILE A 482 3.35 -28.07 10.29
C ILE A 482 2.07 -27.99 9.44
N ARG A 483 2.16 -28.25 8.13
CA ARG A 483 1.04 -28.25 7.20
C ARG A 483 -0.11 -29.15 7.68
N ASN A 484 0.25 -30.33 8.14
CA ASN A 484 -0.71 -31.32 8.66
C ASN A 484 -1.09 -31.09 10.12
N SER A 485 -0.81 -29.90 10.67
CA SER A 485 -1.07 -29.54 12.08
C SER A 485 -0.44 -30.50 13.09
N ARG A 486 0.67 -31.12 12.71
CA ARG A 486 1.49 -31.98 13.57
C ARG A 486 2.67 -31.18 14.13
N VAL A 487 2.85 -31.21 15.42
CA VAL A 487 4.07 -30.69 16.05
C VAL A 487 5.20 -31.67 15.72
N PRO A 488 6.32 -31.19 15.12
CA PRO A 488 7.48 -32.06 14.84
C PRO A 488 7.94 -32.79 16.09
N LYS A 489 8.21 -34.10 15.97
CA LYS A 489 8.61 -34.93 17.10
C LYS A 489 9.97 -34.51 17.68
N GLU A 490 10.87 -34.10 16.80
CA GLU A 490 12.20 -33.59 17.13
C GLU A 490 12.27 -32.11 16.72
N LEU A 491 12.37 -31.21 17.70
CA LEU A 491 12.48 -29.77 17.45
C LEU A 491 13.84 -29.40 16.83
N ASN A 492 14.88 -30.20 17.08
CA ASN A 492 16.18 -30.12 16.40
C ASN A 492 16.28 -31.30 15.43
N TYR A 493 16.18 -31.01 14.12
CA TYR A 493 16.19 -32.03 13.09
C TYR A 493 16.94 -31.56 11.86
N LYS A 494 18.05 -32.23 11.53
CA LYS A 494 18.93 -31.86 10.40
C LYS A 494 19.34 -30.36 10.49
N ASN A 495 18.93 -29.55 9.52
CA ASN A 495 19.23 -28.11 9.45
C ASN A 495 18.14 -27.22 10.06
N VAL A 496 17.23 -27.79 10.85
CA VAL A 496 16.25 -27.04 11.62
C VAL A 496 16.66 -27.10 13.10
N PHE A 497 16.80 -25.97 13.72
CA PHE A 497 17.27 -25.82 15.09
C PHE A 497 16.24 -25.05 15.91
N PHE A 498 16.02 -25.53 17.14
CA PHE A 498 15.14 -24.86 18.09
C PHE A 498 15.92 -24.54 19.37
N THR A 499 15.82 -23.32 19.82
CA THR A 499 16.43 -22.86 21.07
C THR A 499 15.35 -22.30 21.99
N GLU A 500 15.15 -22.94 23.15
CA GLU A 500 14.23 -22.44 24.17
C GLU A 500 14.77 -21.11 24.72
N THR A 501 13.90 -20.08 24.71
CA THR A 501 14.23 -18.77 25.27
C THR A 501 13.00 -18.07 25.80
N SER A 502 13.19 -17.24 26.82
CA SER A 502 12.11 -16.46 27.41
C SER A 502 11.76 -15.23 26.55
N ARG A 503 10.53 -14.76 26.67
CA ARG A 503 10.08 -13.54 25.98
C ARG A 503 10.95 -12.32 26.32
N ALA A 504 11.51 -12.25 27.54
CA ALA A 504 12.36 -11.13 27.95
C ALA A 504 13.73 -11.13 27.26
N ASN A 505 14.27 -12.31 26.97
CA ASN A 505 15.61 -12.45 26.39
C ASN A 505 15.61 -12.58 24.86
N ILE A 506 14.44 -12.81 24.24
CA ILE A 506 14.32 -13.24 22.84
C ILE A 506 15.02 -12.28 21.85
N VAL A 507 14.99 -10.98 22.08
CA VAL A 507 15.64 -9.99 21.21
C VAL A 507 17.16 -10.12 21.31
N ASN A 508 17.71 -10.24 22.54
CA ASN A 508 19.15 -10.39 22.74
C ASN A 508 19.65 -11.72 22.15
N ASP A 509 18.93 -12.82 22.39
CA ASP A 509 19.31 -14.14 21.89
C ASP A 509 19.27 -14.19 20.35
N ILE A 510 18.31 -13.51 19.71
CA ILE A 510 18.27 -13.35 18.24
C ILE A 510 19.51 -12.59 17.75
N VAL A 511 19.84 -11.49 18.41
CA VAL A 511 20.98 -10.65 18.01
C VAL A 511 22.28 -11.43 18.15
N ASP A 512 22.49 -12.13 19.27
CA ASP A 512 23.68 -12.94 19.50
C ASP A 512 23.81 -14.06 18.45
N LEU A 513 22.71 -14.74 18.14
CA LEU A 513 22.71 -15.78 17.12
C LEU A 513 22.96 -15.20 15.71
N TYR A 514 22.33 -14.06 15.38
CA TYR A 514 22.55 -13.37 14.12
C TYR A 514 24.02 -13.00 13.93
N LEU A 515 24.66 -12.41 14.94
CA LEU A 515 26.07 -12.01 14.90
C LEU A 515 27.01 -13.21 14.72
N LYS A 516 26.68 -14.33 15.39
CA LYS A 516 27.43 -15.57 15.27
C LYS A 516 27.33 -16.18 13.87
N LEU A 517 26.15 -16.20 13.28
CA LEU A 517 25.91 -16.84 11.98
C LEU A 517 26.32 -15.98 10.79
N LYS A 518 26.19 -14.65 10.89
CA LYS A 518 26.49 -13.69 9.82
C LYS A 518 27.95 -13.80 9.30
N ALA A 519 28.86 -14.30 10.11
CA ALA A 519 30.27 -14.48 9.71
C ALA A 519 30.45 -15.62 8.67
N SER A 520 29.52 -16.57 8.60
CA SER A 520 29.64 -17.78 7.78
C SER A 520 28.56 -17.94 6.71
N THR A 521 27.43 -17.25 6.84
CA THR A 521 26.28 -17.39 5.92
C THR A 521 25.50 -16.10 5.80
N ASP A 522 24.67 -16.00 4.75
CA ASP A 522 23.69 -14.94 4.61
C ASP A 522 22.49 -15.25 5.50
N VAL A 523 22.22 -14.36 6.46
CA VAL A 523 21.23 -14.57 7.53
C VAL A 523 20.18 -13.46 7.47
N GLN A 524 18.90 -13.86 7.50
CA GLN A 524 17.78 -12.94 7.64
C GLN A 524 16.97 -13.27 8.90
N VAL A 525 16.76 -12.26 9.74
CA VAL A 525 15.80 -12.38 10.85
C VAL A 525 14.40 -12.06 10.34
N ILE A 526 13.44 -12.98 10.59
CA ILE A 526 12.02 -12.81 10.21
C ILE A 526 11.19 -12.67 11.48
N SER A 527 10.60 -11.49 11.67
CA SER A 527 9.84 -11.13 12.87
C SER A 527 8.33 -11.19 12.66
N PRO A 528 7.55 -11.57 13.70
CA PRO A 528 6.09 -11.52 13.66
C PRO A 528 5.54 -10.08 13.76
N THR A 529 6.28 -9.17 14.39
CA THR A 529 5.81 -7.80 14.64
C THR A 529 6.85 -6.76 14.21
N ARG A 530 6.35 -5.56 13.86
CA ARG A 530 7.24 -4.42 13.57
C ARG A 530 8.07 -4.01 14.79
N LYS A 531 7.49 -4.13 16.00
CA LYS A 531 8.18 -3.76 17.26
C LYS A 531 9.44 -4.61 17.45
N ILE A 532 9.32 -5.93 17.42
CA ILE A 532 10.50 -6.84 17.55
C ILE A 532 11.49 -6.60 16.42
N ALA A 533 11.02 -6.42 15.18
CA ALA A 533 11.92 -6.11 14.06
C ALA A 533 12.72 -4.82 14.31
N SER A 534 12.08 -3.77 14.80
CA SER A 534 12.74 -2.50 15.13
C SER A 534 13.77 -2.65 16.25
N GLU A 535 13.43 -3.34 17.34
CA GLU A 535 14.34 -3.61 18.47
C GLU A 535 15.57 -4.40 18.02
N VAL A 536 15.36 -5.47 17.25
CA VAL A 536 16.47 -6.27 16.67
C VAL A 536 17.32 -5.42 15.72
N ASN A 537 16.70 -4.60 14.85
CA ASN A 537 17.43 -3.74 13.92
C ASN A 537 18.33 -2.76 14.63
N GLN A 538 17.82 -2.07 15.66
CA GLN A 538 18.60 -1.10 16.44
C GLN A 538 19.77 -1.77 17.16
N LEU A 539 19.51 -2.91 17.81
CA LEU A 539 20.53 -3.62 18.57
C LEU A 539 21.58 -4.26 17.65
N CYS A 540 21.16 -4.90 16.55
CA CYS A 540 22.08 -5.41 15.53
C CYS A 540 22.96 -4.31 14.94
N GLN A 541 22.39 -3.15 14.59
CA GLN A 541 23.17 -2.02 14.08
C GLN A 541 24.19 -1.56 15.11
N ALA A 542 23.77 -1.40 16.38
CA ALA A 542 24.65 -0.93 17.45
C ALA A 542 25.86 -1.84 17.68
N ILE A 543 25.68 -3.17 17.53
CA ILE A 543 26.74 -4.15 17.79
C ILE A 543 27.50 -4.54 16.52
N ALA A 544 26.80 -4.81 15.41
CA ALA A 544 27.43 -5.28 14.17
C ALA A 544 28.06 -4.15 13.34
N ASN A 545 27.60 -2.91 13.50
CA ASN A 545 28.07 -1.76 12.74
C ASN A 545 28.24 -0.50 13.62
N PRO A 546 28.95 -0.59 14.78
CA PRO A 546 29.07 0.51 15.75
C PRO A 546 29.83 1.71 15.20
N TYR A 547 30.82 1.46 14.35
CA TYR A 547 31.72 2.47 13.78
C TYR A 547 31.39 2.83 12.32
N GLY A 548 30.31 2.32 11.76
CA GLY A 548 29.88 2.68 10.41
C GLY A 548 29.65 4.19 10.30
N LYS A 549 30.18 4.82 9.25
CA LYS A 549 29.95 6.24 8.97
C LYS A 549 28.44 6.49 8.92
N LYS A 550 27.95 7.45 9.71
CA LYS A 550 26.52 7.78 9.82
C LYS A 550 26.06 8.61 8.63
N LEU A 551 24.86 8.36 8.16
CA LEU A 551 24.16 9.23 7.20
C LEU A 551 23.58 10.42 7.98
N LEU A 552 24.16 11.59 7.75
CA LEU A 552 23.80 12.82 8.42
C LEU A 552 23.16 13.78 7.41
N LEU A 553 21.98 14.31 7.73
CA LEU A 553 21.42 15.45 7.03
C LEU A 553 21.92 16.73 7.70
N ILE A 554 22.37 17.67 6.89
CA ILE A 554 22.81 18.98 7.37
C ILE A 554 21.84 20.00 6.78
N SER A 555 21.05 20.64 7.66
CA SER A 555 20.17 21.72 7.24
C SER A 555 20.98 22.93 6.73
N PRO A 556 20.37 23.82 5.96
CA PRO A 556 21.04 25.05 5.50
C PRO A 556 21.61 25.91 6.64
N GLU A 557 21.03 25.77 7.85
CA GLU A 557 21.49 26.48 9.07
C GLU A 557 22.60 25.74 9.83
N GLY A 558 23.08 24.61 9.30
CA GLY A 558 24.15 23.84 9.91
C GLY A 558 23.70 22.89 11.03
N ARG A 559 22.38 22.67 11.23
CA ARG A 559 21.88 21.62 12.13
C ARG A 559 22.17 20.24 11.52
N VAL A 560 22.68 19.35 12.34
CA VAL A 560 23.02 17.99 11.93
C VAL A 560 21.99 17.04 12.49
N GLU A 561 21.30 16.29 11.62
CA GLU A 561 20.33 15.27 11.98
C GLU A 561 20.87 13.88 11.60
N ASP A 562 20.92 12.97 12.56
CA ASP A 562 21.29 11.56 12.33
C ASP A 562 20.05 10.80 11.87
N ILE A 563 20.07 10.31 10.65
CA ILE A 563 18.95 9.57 10.03
C ILE A 563 18.83 8.13 10.54
N GLY A 564 19.78 7.69 11.34
CA GLY A 564 19.79 6.34 11.89
C GLY A 564 20.31 5.26 10.93
N LEU A 565 20.82 5.64 9.75
CA LEU A 565 21.43 4.74 8.78
C LEU A 565 22.95 4.92 8.75
N ARG A 566 23.67 3.84 8.51
CA ARG A 566 25.14 3.83 8.45
C ARG A 566 25.66 3.13 7.20
N LEU A 567 26.84 3.52 6.77
CA LEU A 567 27.56 2.80 5.72
C LEU A 567 27.69 1.32 6.11
N GLY A 568 27.30 0.42 5.22
CA GLY A 568 27.33 -1.02 5.44
C GLY A 568 26.04 -1.63 6.02
N ASP A 569 25.06 -0.83 6.41
CA ASP A 569 23.78 -1.34 6.91
C ASP A 569 22.98 -2.05 5.82
N PRO A 570 22.34 -3.19 6.15
CA PRO A 570 21.28 -3.74 5.32
C PRO A 570 20.03 -2.85 5.44
N ILE A 571 19.39 -2.61 4.31
CA ILE A 571 18.19 -1.75 4.21
C ILE A 571 17.08 -2.44 3.43
N ILE A 572 15.85 -1.98 3.65
CA ILE A 572 14.67 -2.37 2.89
C ILE A 572 13.91 -1.12 2.44
N PHE A 573 13.49 -1.12 1.19
CA PHE A 573 12.59 -0.09 0.66
C PHE A 573 11.14 -0.45 0.99
N THR A 574 10.39 0.51 1.52
CA THR A 574 9.04 0.31 2.06
C THR A 574 7.92 0.78 1.14
N ARG A 575 8.30 1.42 0.02
CA ARG A 575 7.36 1.87 -1.02
C ARG A 575 7.88 1.58 -2.42
N ASN A 576 6.93 1.52 -3.36
CA ASN A 576 7.27 1.44 -4.78
C ASN A 576 7.73 2.82 -5.26
N ASN A 577 8.85 2.86 -5.97
CA ASN A 577 9.29 4.01 -6.74
C ASN A 577 9.61 3.54 -8.16
N TYR A 578 8.71 3.82 -9.10
CA TYR A 578 8.80 3.33 -10.47
C TYR A 578 9.81 4.10 -11.31
N GLU A 579 10.18 5.32 -10.93
CA GLU A 579 11.16 6.14 -11.65
C GLU A 579 12.57 5.53 -11.56
N ILE A 580 12.90 5.00 -10.38
CA ILE A 580 14.18 4.33 -10.13
C ILE A 580 14.04 2.80 -10.11
N ASP A 581 12.90 2.27 -10.54
CA ASP A 581 12.57 0.84 -10.58
C ASP A 581 12.85 0.13 -9.24
N ILE A 582 12.41 0.72 -8.14
CA ILE A 582 12.43 0.18 -6.79
C ILE A 582 11.02 -0.26 -6.40
N GLN A 583 10.93 -1.41 -5.77
CA GLN A 583 9.67 -1.98 -5.34
C GLN A 583 9.64 -2.13 -3.81
N ASN A 584 8.45 -2.03 -3.24
CA ASN A 584 8.25 -2.32 -1.82
C ASN A 584 8.77 -3.74 -1.48
N GLY A 585 9.61 -3.83 -0.46
CA GLY A 585 10.28 -5.07 -0.06
C GLY A 585 11.66 -5.30 -0.70
N THR A 586 12.12 -4.46 -1.65
CA THR A 586 13.47 -4.55 -2.19
C THR A 586 14.50 -4.41 -1.07
N LEU A 587 15.38 -5.41 -0.94
CA LEU A 587 16.49 -5.38 0.01
C LEU A 587 17.73 -4.79 -0.64
N GLY A 588 18.58 -4.18 0.18
CA GLY A 588 19.84 -3.61 -0.26
C GLY A 588 20.82 -3.44 0.88
N LYS A 589 21.98 -2.91 0.55
CA LYS A 589 23.04 -2.56 1.50
C LYS A 589 23.61 -1.20 1.14
N ILE A 590 23.76 -0.30 2.11
CA ILE A 590 24.42 0.99 1.90
C ILE A 590 25.90 0.74 1.62
N ILE A 591 26.37 1.15 0.44
CA ILE A 591 27.73 0.94 -0.02
C ILE A 591 28.56 2.22 -0.10
N GLU A 592 27.91 3.38 -0.13
CA GLU A 592 28.58 4.67 -0.24
C GLU A 592 27.72 5.77 0.42
N LEU A 593 28.37 6.72 1.10
CA LEU A 593 27.75 7.94 1.62
C LEU A 593 28.45 9.14 0.98
N HIS A 594 27.66 10.07 0.47
CA HIS A 594 28.19 11.31 -0.12
C HIS A 594 28.30 12.41 0.93
N ASP A 595 29.44 13.10 0.92
CA ASP A 595 29.67 14.30 1.73
C ASP A 595 29.18 15.55 0.98
N LYS A 596 29.07 16.65 1.68
CA LYS A 596 28.50 17.97 1.42
C LYS A 596 28.50 18.55 -0.01
N GLU A 597 29.30 18.05 -0.96
CA GLU A 597 29.50 18.69 -2.27
C GLU A 597 28.42 18.31 -3.29
N ASN A 598 27.76 17.15 -3.15
CA ASN A 598 26.72 16.71 -4.07
C ASN A 598 25.33 16.79 -3.37
N LYS A 599 24.68 17.95 -3.43
CA LYS A 599 23.45 18.27 -2.71
C LYS A 599 22.24 17.38 -3.05
N SER A 600 22.29 16.57 -4.12
CA SER A 600 21.15 15.78 -4.58
C SER A 600 21.22 14.29 -4.17
N ILE A 601 22.42 13.71 -4.03
CA ILE A 601 22.60 12.29 -3.71
C ILE A 601 23.19 12.17 -2.29
N LEU A 602 22.49 11.50 -1.40
CA LEU A 602 22.89 11.33 0.01
C LEU A 602 23.72 10.05 0.20
N ALA A 603 23.34 8.99 -0.48
CA ALA A 603 23.99 7.68 -0.38
C ALA A 603 23.78 6.87 -1.65
N ARG A 604 24.53 5.76 -1.77
CA ARG A 604 24.27 4.71 -2.75
C ARG A 604 24.06 3.38 -2.05
N ALA A 605 23.08 2.63 -2.52
CA ALA A 605 22.82 1.28 -2.03
C ALA A 605 22.93 0.27 -3.17
N LYS A 606 23.57 -0.86 -2.88
CA LYS A 606 23.54 -2.03 -3.76
C LYS A 606 22.34 -2.88 -3.37
N ILE A 607 21.37 -3.04 -4.28
CA ILE A 607 20.18 -3.85 -4.04
C ILE A 607 20.42 -5.33 -4.38
N ASP A 608 19.49 -6.18 -3.97
CA ASP A 608 19.54 -7.66 -4.12
C ASP A 608 19.72 -8.13 -5.57
N THR A 609 19.37 -7.31 -6.57
CA THR A 609 19.60 -7.57 -7.99
C THR A 609 21.04 -7.29 -8.44
N GLY A 610 21.89 -6.81 -7.55
CA GLY A 610 23.25 -6.36 -7.86
C GLY A 610 23.36 -4.92 -8.40
N ARG A 611 22.23 -4.28 -8.72
CA ARG A 611 22.18 -2.89 -9.20
C ARG A 611 22.48 -1.90 -8.07
N ILE A 612 23.11 -0.78 -8.42
CA ILE A 612 23.35 0.33 -7.51
C ILE A 612 22.26 1.38 -7.72
N VAL A 613 21.67 1.84 -6.63
CA VAL A 613 20.61 2.84 -6.58
C VAL A 613 21.10 4.04 -5.78
N GLU A 614 20.81 5.24 -6.28
CA GLU A 614 21.08 6.49 -5.60
C GLU A 614 19.95 6.81 -4.62
N ILE A 615 20.33 7.08 -3.38
CA ILE A 615 19.43 7.50 -2.32
C ILE A 615 19.45 9.02 -2.26
N LYS A 616 18.31 9.63 -2.57
CA LYS A 616 18.06 11.06 -2.50
C LYS A 616 17.12 11.36 -1.32
N LEU A 617 16.90 12.64 -1.05
CA LEU A 617 16.08 13.08 0.07
C LEU A 617 14.62 12.60 -0.03
N ASP A 618 14.08 12.58 -1.24
CA ASP A 618 12.68 12.22 -1.55
C ASP A 618 12.33 10.77 -1.23
N ILE A 619 13.33 9.85 -1.26
CA ILE A 619 13.11 8.43 -0.98
C ILE A 619 13.59 8.00 0.42
N LEU A 620 14.17 8.91 1.18
CA LEU A 620 14.80 8.59 2.46
C LEU A 620 13.80 8.05 3.50
N ASP A 621 12.62 8.63 3.56
CA ASP A 621 11.52 8.20 4.43
C ASP A 621 10.97 6.80 4.08
N ASP A 622 11.31 6.30 2.90
CA ASP A 622 10.86 5.00 2.40
C ASP A 622 11.92 3.89 2.62
N ILE A 623 12.95 4.17 3.43
CA ILE A 623 14.05 3.24 3.73
C ILE A 623 14.05 2.90 5.22
N GLU A 624 14.12 1.61 5.54
CA GLU A 624 14.27 1.11 6.91
C GLU A 624 15.48 0.16 7.00
N LEU A 625 16.02 -0.02 8.21
CA LEU A 625 17.02 -1.07 8.49
C LEU A 625 16.43 -2.46 8.25
N ALA A 626 17.23 -3.40 7.77
CA ALA A 626 16.81 -4.73 7.37
C ALA A 626 17.62 -5.89 7.95
N TYR A 627 18.25 -5.73 9.12
CA TYR A 627 18.77 -6.86 9.88
C TYR A 627 17.65 -7.83 10.24
N ALA A 628 16.48 -7.29 10.61
CA ALA A 628 15.23 -8.01 10.80
C ALA A 628 14.12 -7.36 9.98
N ILE A 629 13.28 -8.19 9.32
CA ILE A 629 12.11 -7.77 8.57
C ILE A 629 10.88 -8.55 9.04
N THR A 630 9.67 -8.03 8.79
CA THR A 630 8.45 -8.80 9.08
C THR A 630 8.24 -9.89 8.04
N LEU A 631 7.54 -10.97 8.41
CA LEU A 631 7.26 -12.08 7.50
C LEU A 631 6.53 -11.63 6.22
N HIS A 632 5.62 -10.66 6.32
CA HIS A 632 4.95 -10.09 5.13
C HIS A 632 5.94 -9.42 4.17
N LYS A 633 6.97 -8.73 4.68
CA LYS A 633 8.03 -8.15 3.86
C LYS A 633 8.99 -9.20 3.28
N ALA A 634 9.04 -10.40 3.89
CA ALA A 634 9.84 -11.54 3.42
C ALA A 634 9.12 -12.40 2.35
N GLN A 635 7.81 -12.16 2.12
CA GLN A 635 7.05 -12.92 1.12
C GLN A 635 7.61 -12.72 -0.29
N GLY A 636 7.57 -13.79 -1.10
CA GLY A 636 8.25 -13.82 -2.40
C GLY A 636 9.77 -13.92 -2.31
N SER A 637 10.39 -14.01 -1.11
CA SER A 637 11.83 -14.14 -0.92
C SER A 637 12.21 -15.48 -0.30
N GLN A 638 13.47 -15.88 -0.48
CA GLN A 638 14.10 -16.98 0.23
C GLN A 638 15.51 -16.58 0.64
N PHE A 639 15.94 -17.12 1.77
CA PHE A 639 17.22 -16.80 2.38
C PHE A 639 17.97 -18.11 2.72
N PRO A 640 19.30 -18.16 2.57
CA PRO A 640 20.06 -19.32 2.98
C PRO A 640 19.80 -19.71 4.44
N THR A 641 19.86 -18.75 5.35
CA THR A 641 19.59 -18.97 6.77
C THR A 641 18.55 -18.00 7.29
N VAL A 642 17.55 -18.54 7.99
CA VAL A 642 16.48 -17.76 8.63
C VAL A 642 16.52 -17.95 10.13
N ILE A 643 16.38 -16.85 10.87
CA ILE A 643 16.12 -16.83 12.32
C ILE A 643 14.71 -16.29 12.55
N ALA A 644 13.87 -16.99 13.29
CA ALA A 644 12.51 -16.56 13.57
C ALA A 644 12.12 -16.78 15.04
N PRO A 645 11.59 -15.72 15.73
CA PRO A 645 11.12 -15.85 17.10
C PRO A 645 9.74 -16.49 17.18
N ILE A 646 9.54 -17.31 18.19
CA ILE A 646 8.28 -17.89 18.60
C ILE A 646 7.85 -17.34 19.95
N ILE A 647 6.81 -16.55 19.94
CA ILE A 647 6.20 -15.95 21.12
C ILE A 647 4.69 -16.25 21.16
N ASP A 648 4.07 -16.28 22.33
CA ASP A 648 2.61 -16.33 22.42
C ASP A 648 2.02 -14.99 21.98
N HIS A 649 1.64 -14.92 20.71
CA HIS A 649 1.12 -13.73 20.09
C HIS A 649 0.10 -14.08 18.98
N ARG A 650 -1.00 -13.32 18.90
CA ARG A 650 -2.10 -13.54 17.95
C ARG A 650 -1.73 -13.60 16.48
N LEU A 651 -0.55 -13.08 16.11
CA LEU A 651 -0.05 -13.11 14.73
C LEU A 651 0.66 -14.41 14.39
N ILE A 652 1.09 -15.20 15.39
CA ILE A 652 1.79 -16.46 15.18
C ILE A 652 0.76 -17.58 15.24
N ASP A 653 0.49 -18.17 14.10
CA ASP A 653 -0.34 -19.36 13.92
C ASP A 653 0.37 -20.35 12.98
N LYS A 654 -0.27 -21.46 12.66
CA LYS A 654 0.25 -22.48 11.75
C LYS A 654 0.73 -21.88 10.43
N SER A 655 -0.06 -21.01 9.80
CA SER A 655 0.27 -20.38 8.50
C SER A 655 1.49 -19.48 8.61
N TRP A 656 1.65 -18.76 9.73
CA TRP A 656 2.83 -17.94 9.98
C TRP A 656 4.09 -18.80 10.12
N ILE A 657 4.02 -19.87 10.94
CA ILE A 657 5.17 -20.79 11.14
C ILE A 657 5.54 -21.48 9.83
N TYR A 658 4.54 -22.01 9.11
CA TYR A 658 4.74 -22.67 7.83
C TYR A 658 5.41 -21.71 6.82
N THR A 659 4.88 -20.50 6.69
CA THR A 659 5.44 -19.52 5.76
C THR A 659 6.85 -19.12 6.14
N ALA A 660 7.15 -18.89 7.43
CA ALA A 660 8.50 -18.56 7.89
C ALA A 660 9.49 -19.72 7.63
N ASN A 661 9.08 -20.96 7.93
CA ASN A 661 9.89 -22.16 7.66
C ASN A 661 10.28 -22.26 6.17
N THR A 662 9.34 -21.98 5.28
CA THR A 662 9.54 -22.06 3.83
C THR A 662 10.36 -20.92 3.25
N ARG A 663 10.71 -19.89 4.04
CA ARG A 663 11.64 -18.84 3.63
C ARG A 663 13.10 -19.27 3.74
N ALA A 664 13.41 -20.25 4.57
CA ALA A 664 14.76 -20.82 4.66
C ALA A 664 15.03 -21.79 3.50
N SER A 665 16.22 -21.72 2.91
CA SER A 665 16.65 -22.67 1.88
C SER A 665 17.69 -23.67 2.38
N GLU A 666 18.48 -23.33 3.41
CA GLU A 666 19.54 -24.17 3.95
C GLU A 666 19.36 -24.44 5.44
N ASN A 667 19.19 -23.38 6.26
CA ASN A 667 19.11 -23.51 7.70
C ASN A 667 17.95 -22.71 8.28
N MET A 668 17.23 -23.31 9.22
CA MET A 668 16.14 -22.65 9.97
C MET A 668 16.43 -22.66 11.46
N TYR A 669 16.40 -21.49 12.09
CA TYR A 669 16.59 -21.32 13.54
C TYR A 669 15.33 -20.75 14.17
N TRP A 670 14.71 -21.50 15.06
CA TRP A 670 13.58 -21.10 15.88
C TRP A 670 14.09 -20.71 17.27
N LEU A 671 13.68 -19.57 17.79
CA LEU A 671 13.95 -19.12 19.15
C LEU A 671 12.64 -18.80 19.84
N GLY A 672 12.39 -19.38 21.02
CA GLY A 672 11.19 -19.10 21.78
C GLY A 672 10.74 -20.25 22.63
N SER A 673 9.44 -20.30 22.96
CA SER A 673 8.88 -21.35 23.80
C SER A 673 8.33 -22.51 22.97
N GLU A 674 8.73 -23.74 23.34
CA GLU A 674 8.19 -24.97 22.77
C GLU A 674 6.65 -25.04 22.93
N GLN A 675 6.15 -24.61 24.08
CA GLN A 675 4.72 -24.55 24.33
C GLN A 675 3.99 -23.59 23.38
N ALA A 676 4.58 -22.40 23.12
CA ALA A 676 4.01 -21.43 22.18
C ALA A 676 4.07 -21.97 20.75
N PHE A 677 5.14 -22.69 20.38
CA PHE A 677 5.28 -23.33 19.06
C PHE A 677 4.20 -24.38 18.85
N ALA A 678 4.03 -25.31 19.79
CA ALA A 678 3.00 -26.36 19.74
C ALA A 678 1.58 -25.75 19.67
N LYS A 679 1.30 -24.76 20.52
CA LYS A 679 0.03 -24.03 20.53
C LYS A 679 -0.26 -23.39 19.17
N ALA A 680 0.72 -22.74 18.57
CA ALA A 680 0.53 -22.06 17.29
C ALA A 680 0.25 -23.03 16.12
N ILE A 681 0.84 -24.23 16.13
CA ILE A 681 0.61 -25.26 15.12
C ILE A 681 -0.78 -25.89 15.27
N THR A 682 -1.24 -26.11 16.51
CA THR A 682 -2.48 -26.86 16.79
C THR A 682 -3.71 -25.97 16.91
N SER A 683 -3.54 -24.65 17.06
CA SER A 683 -4.65 -23.70 17.18
C SER A 683 -5.28 -23.38 15.82
N PRO A 684 -6.56 -22.99 15.77
CA PRO A 684 -7.20 -22.53 14.55
C PRO A 684 -6.45 -21.38 13.91
N THR A 685 -6.24 -21.46 12.60
CA THR A 685 -5.53 -20.44 11.82
C THR A 685 -6.39 -19.19 11.64
N LYS A 686 -5.77 -18.08 11.24
CA LYS A 686 -6.51 -16.89 10.79
C LYS A 686 -7.40 -17.19 9.59
N VAL A 687 -6.96 -18.07 8.70
CA VAL A 687 -7.76 -18.52 7.54
C VAL A 687 -9.07 -19.15 8.04
N SER A 688 -8.99 -20.09 8.97
CA SER A 688 -10.18 -20.80 9.48
C SER A 688 -11.13 -19.91 10.33
N ARG A 689 -10.64 -18.78 10.84
CA ARG A 689 -11.44 -17.83 11.62
C ARG A 689 -12.11 -16.78 10.75
N ARG A 690 -11.62 -16.55 9.51
CA ARG A 690 -12.21 -15.55 8.63
C ARG A 690 -13.57 -15.99 8.13
N LYS A 691 -14.53 -15.09 8.24
CA LYS A 691 -15.89 -15.26 7.72
C LYS A 691 -15.94 -14.62 6.33
N VAL A 692 -16.12 -15.44 5.31
CA VAL A 692 -16.11 -15.03 3.90
C VAL A 692 -17.30 -15.65 3.16
N TYR A 693 -17.74 -15.05 2.09
CA TYR A 693 -18.99 -15.44 1.43
C TYR A 693 -18.84 -15.89 -0.02
N LEU A 694 -17.65 -15.78 -0.60
CA LEU A 694 -17.38 -16.06 -2.02
C LEU A 694 -17.79 -17.46 -2.45
N THR A 695 -17.48 -18.50 -1.66
CA THR A 695 -17.86 -19.90 -1.95
C THR A 695 -19.38 -20.08 -2.07
N LYS A 696 -20.18 -19.42 -1.22
CA LYS A 696 -21.64 -19.48 -1.31
C LYS A 696 -22.16 -18.83 -2.59
N LEU A 697 -21.61 -17.66 -2.97
CA LEU A 697 -21.96 -16.99 -4.20
C LEU A 697 -21.58 -17.78 -5.45
N LEU A 698 -20.45 -18.49 -5.43
CA LEU A 698 -20.06 -19.41 -6.51
C LEU A 698 -21.13 -20.51 -6.71
N ARG A 699 -21.60 -21.12 -5.61
CA ARG A 699 -22.65 -22.17 -5.65
C ARG A 699 -24.00 -21.64 -6.09
N GLU A 700 -24.41 -20.45 -5.61
CA GLU A 700 -25.68 -19.84 -5.96
C GLU A 700 -25.76 -19.43 -7.43
N SER A 701 -24.65 -19.00 -8.03
CA SER A 701 -24.58 -18.58 -9.41
C SER A 701 -24.51 -19.74 -10.42
N THR A 702 -24.25 -20.98 -9.97
CA THR A 702 -24.34 -22.19 -10.80
C THR A 702 -25.76 -22.76 -10.87
N SER A 703 -26.63 -22.36 -9.93
CA SER A 703 -28.00 -22.87 -9.82
C SER A 703 -29.02 -22.08 -10.63
N ARG A 704 -28.58 -21.06 -11.35
CA ARG A 704 -29.37 -20.22 -12.26
C ARG A 704 -28.88 -20.36 -13.70
#